data_76f0db54a683932c1bb33e2186190998
#
_entry.id   76f0db54a683932c1bb33e2186190998
#
_cell.length_a   1.000
_cell.length_b   1.000
_cell.length_c   1.000
_cell.angle_alpha   90.00
_cell.angle_beta   90.00
_cell.angle_gamma   90.00
#
_symmetry.space_group_name_H-M   'P 1'
#
loop_
_entity.id
_entity.type
_entity.pdbx_description
1 polymer ?
#
loop_
_entity_poly.entity_id
_entity_poly.type
_entity_poly.pdbx_seq_one_letter_code
_entity_poly.pdbx_strand_id
1 'polypeptide(L)'
;MATRKYDEDSIQRFAGLKGIRKKPTPYIGPTDSDGLWTIFREPADNAVDQALAGRNKLVHLIFDSEPNRYWIVDAGEGIPVGKKEFEDERGKKEKLSTFYVVTGLTHGGSNFDSDTISRGCFTGDTEVRLLSGKTVTFEQLYSRWCKDDTPIDILSYNLHTRKLQPSKISMVMIAKYTKEIAHVHLGDGSVVKCTYDHPFYVHSETEIAKIAAEDLKTGMSLVSTRDPSRENQSDISDHRISHVELHTFDNEVPVYDITVDDTHTFFVNPGVLVSNTHGIGIKATNAMSKRFTVWTCWKGDWWCIEYRDAALHKEPYKSKPPKLPHGLKAKRGTVVMFEPDLSLFHKGTKMQLSSAKEWSKLTSYLVKGMTVKLTNSSGETREYVSEGPATFVHDKIAELKATQTGKTFLYSSKELDVALAFADVEGSHVAAYTNGLRNVEGGEHVTACIDSLVRSLKPYLGKKDKFTPSDVKDGLLGLVNYKIAAPKFSSQTKEKLIDERVYPLAQPQLLEAWSAFWAKNKSMAKAIIARASLLRSKTDDFLKDKKLIKKVGQANKKLQSKLAPVVGNIPADKRELFIVEGDSAGGSAIRARNKSFQAIYPLKGKPLNAMEASKDKIQNNAEIVGLLAAIGVGAESKSAKGFVPSYGKIILLADADVDGSHVNTLLLGNLHKFCPSLI
;
A
#
# COMPACT_ATOMS: atom_id res chain seq x y z
N MET A 1 -5.91 36.70 15.39
CA MET A 1 -6.25 35.47 16.12
C MET A 1 -6.03 35.76 17.58
N ALA A 2 -7.06 35.73 18.43
CA ALA A 2 -6.90 35.93 19.85
C ALA A 2 -6.10 34.77 20.44
N THR A 3 -4.96 35.05 21.04
CA THR A 3 -4.15 34.10 21.81
C THR A 3 -5.00 33.58 22.96
N ARG A 4 -5.49 32.33 22.88
CA ARG A 4 -6.09 31.65 24.03
C ARG A 4 -5.04 31.60 25.15
N LYS A 5 -5.38 32.13 26.31
CA LYS A 5 -4.57 31.93 27.51
C LYS A 5 -4.41 30.44 27.76
N TYR A 6 -3.19 30.00 27.94
CA TYR A 6 -2.87 28.64 28.35
C TYR A 6 -2.90 28.61 29.89
N ASP A 7 -4.06 28.23 30.43
CA ASP A 7 -4.33 28.09 31.84
C ASP A 7 -4.98 26.74 32.13
N GLU A 8 -5.18 26.44 33.41
CA GLU A 8 -5.74 25.18 33.89
C GLU A 8 -7.12 24.90 33.29
N ASP A 9 -7.93 25.91 32.98
CA ASP A 9 -9.24 25.82 32.35
C ASP A 9 -9.14 25.43 30.85
N SER A 10 -7.97 25.61 30.25
CA SER A 10 -7.71 25.25 28.85
C SER A 10 -7.44 23.74 28.67
N ILE A 11 -7.22 22.99 29.77
CA ILE A 11 -6.90 21.57 29.79
C ILE A 11 -8.18 20.75 29.99
N GLN A 12 -8.61 20.01 28.97
CA GLN A 12 -9.81 19.17 29.04
C GLN A 12 -9.45 17.71 28.80
N ARG A 13 -9.91 16.81 29.71
CA ARG A 13 -9.80 15.35 29.56
C ARG A 13 -10.99 14.82 28.77
N PHE A 14 -10.71 14.02 27.73
CA PHE A 14 -11.72 13.25 27.00
C PHE A 14 -11.28 11.79 26.93
N ALA A 15 -11.96 10.92 27.67
CA ALA A 15 -11.76 9.47 27.61
C ALA A 15 -12.86 8.78 26.81
N GLY A 16 -12.60 7.59 26.27
CA GLY A 16 -13.57 6.76 25.58
C GLY A 16 -14.18 7.40 24.35
N LEU A 17 -15.49 7.20 24.14
CA LEU A 17 -16.23 7.68 22.95
C LEU A 17 -16.15 9.20 22.76
N LYS A 18 -16.11 9.97 23.84
CA LYS A 18 -16.01 11.44 23.77
C LYS A 18 -14.63 11.90 23.26
N GLY A 19 -13.58 11.15 23.56
CA GLY A 19 -12.23 11.40 23.03
C GLY A 19 -12.18 11.22 21.51
N ILE A 20 -12.72 10.11 21.02
CA ILE A 20 -12.85 9.83 19.57
C ILE A 20 -13.65 10.94 18.88
N ARG A 21 -14.80 11.35 19.45
CA ARG A 21 -15.64 12.40 18.89
C ARG A 21 -14.93 13.75 18.77
N LYS A 22 -14.05 14.09 19.71
CA LYS A 22 -13.32 15.37 19.71
C LYS A 22 -12.13 15.37 18.74
N LYS A 23 -11.45 14.23 18.59
CA LYS A 23 -10.32 14.06 17.65
C LYS A 23 -10.57 12.79 16.79
N PRO A 24 -11.41 12.87 15.76
CA PRO A 24 -11.82 11.69 14.99
C PRO A 24 -10.76 11.15 14.02
N THR A 25 -9.90 12.02 13.49
CA THR A 25 -8.95 11.70 12.41
C THR A 25 -8.09 10.46 12.67
N PRO A 26 -7.54 10.21 13.87
CA PRO A 26 -6.77 9.00 14.16
C PRO A 26 -7.58 7.70 14.03
N TYR A 27 -8.90 7.77 14.11
CA TYR A 27 -9.80 6.61 14.17
C TYR A 27 -10.56 6.35 12.88
N ILE A 28 -10.89 7.39 12.14
CA ILE A 28 -11.71 7.29 10.92
C ILE A 28 -11.01 7.83 9.66
N GLY A 29 -9.79 8.32 9.78
CA GLY A 29 -9.12 9.06 8.72
C GLY A 29 -9.66 10.50 8.57
N PRO A 30 -9.66 11.07 7.36
CA PRO A 30 -10.14 12.44 7.14
C PRO A 30 -11.63 12.57 7.50
N THR A 31 -12.05 13.77 7.94
CA THR A 31 -13.46 14.06 8.28
C THR A 31 -14.26 14.51 7.05
N ASP A 32 -14.20 13.75 5.99
CA ASP A 32 -14.91 13.91 4.73
C ASP A 32 -15.74 12.67 4.37
N SER A 33 -16.07 12.48 3.10
CA SER A 33 -16.85 11.33 2.63
C SER A 33 -16.16 9.98 2.87
N ASP A 34 -14.82 9.93 2.92
CA ASP A 34 -14.06 8.69 3.19
C ASP A 34 -14.13 8.32 4.67
N GLY A 35 -13.97 9.31 5.57
CA GLY A 35 -14.19 9.08 7.00
C GLY A 35 -15.64 8.72 7.33
N LEU A 36 -16.61 9.33 6.65
CA LEU A 36 -18.03 8.96 6.79
C LEU A 36 -18.27 7.52 6.29
N TRP A 37 -17.64 7.13 5.20
CA TRP A 37 -17.66 5.75 4.71
C TRP A 37 -17.01 4.78 5.71
N THR A 38 -15.91 5.15 6.34
CA THR A 38 -15.25 4.33 7.36
C THR A 38 -16.19 3.97 8.50
N ILE A 39 -16.91 4.94 9.09
CA ILE A 39 -17.86 4.64 10.20
C ILE A 39 -19.09 3.84 9.74
N PHE A 40 -19.45 3.89 8.46
CA PHE A 40 -20.51 3.04 7.90
C PHE A 40 -20.02 1.61 7.69
N ARG A 41 -18.80 1.46 7.20
CA ARG A 41 -18.19 0.16 6.86
C ARG A 41 -17.89 -0.69 8.09
N GLU A 42 -17.47 -0.09 9.20
CA GLU A 42 -17.06 -0.82 10.41
C GLU A 42 -18.13 -1.81 10.95
N PRO A 43 -19.39 -1.42 11.17
CA PRO A 43 -20.41 -2.40 11.58
C PRO A 43 -20.74 -3.40 10.46
N ALA A 44 -20.57 -3.05 9.18
CA ALA A 44 -20.77 -3.97 8.07
C ALA A 44 -19.65 -5.02 8.01
N ASP A 45 -18.40 -4.62 8.20
CA ASP A 45 -17.24 -5.54 8.25
C ASP A 45 -17.37 -6.50 9.45
N ASN A 46 -17.83 -6.04 10.62
CA ASN A 46 -18.13 -6.93 11.76
C ASN A 46 -19.18 -8.01 11.44
N ALA A 47 -20.19 -7.69 10.62
CA ALA A 47 -21.16 -8.66 10.16
C ALA A 47 -20.55 -9.67 9.17
N VAL A 48 -19.58 -9.26 8.36
CA VAL A 48 -18.81 -10.13 7.46
C VAL A 48 -17.87 -11.05 8.25
N ASP A 49 -17.22 -10.57 9.32
CA ASP A 49 -16.38 -11.41 10.20
C ASP A 49 -17.19 -12.56 10.79
N GLN A 50 -18.46 -12.33 11.17
CA GLN A 50 -19.35 -13.40 11.59
C GLN A 50 -19.69 -14.38 10.46
N ALA A 51 -19.72 -13.92 9.20
CA ALA A 51 -19.94 -14.79 8.04
C ALA A 51 -18.71 -15.63 7.73
N LEU A 52 -17.52 -15.07 7.80
CA LEU A 52 -16.25 -15.80 7.66
C LEU A 52 -16.08 -16.87 8.74
N ALA A 53 -16.58 -16.61 9.95
CA ALA A 53 -16.64 -17.59 11.04
C ALA A 53 -17.78 -18.63 10.89
N GLY A 54 -18.53 -18.61 9.77
CA GLY A 54 -19.63 -19.54 9.49
C GLY A 54 -20.93 -19.27 10.26
N ARG A 55 -21.02 -18.15 11.01
CA ARG A 55 -22.14 -17.81 11.91
C ARG A 55 -23.18 -16.88 11.31
N ASN A 56 -22.92 -16.34 10.12
CA ASN A 56 -23.80 -15.42 9.41
C ASN A 56 -23.86 -15.77 7.90
N LYS A 57 -25.00 -15.49 7.24
CA LYS A 57 -25.15 -15.67 5.79
C LYS A 57 -25.80 -14.47 5.10
N LEU A 58 -26.11 -13.40 5.85
CA LEU A 58 -26.81 -12.24 5.34
C LEU A 58 -26.23 -10.96 5.96
N VAL A 59 -25.86 -10.01 5.12
CA VAL A 59 -25.66 -8.62 5.53
C VAL A 59 -26.60 -7.74 4.70
N HIS A 60 -27.38 -6.90 5.37
CA HIS A 60 -28.30 -5.98 4.70
C HIS A 60 -27.96 -4.55 5.08
N LEU A 61 -27.48 -3.78 4.12
CA LEU A 61 -27.21 -2.36 4.23
C LEU A 61 -28.46 -1.57 3.80
N ILE A 62 -28.97 -0.66 4.63
CA ILE A 62 -30.18 0.08 4.34
C ILE A 62 -29.90 1.58 4.53
N PHE A 63 -30.16 2.34 3.48
CA PHE A 63 -30.23 3.78 3.50
C PHE A 63 -31.69 4.15 3.79
N ASP A 64 -31.93 4.84 4.90
CA ASP A 64 -33.29 5.22 5.31
C ASP A 64 -33.87 6.28 4.35
N SER A 65 -35.20 6.37 4.32
CA SER A 65 -35.92 7.51 3.74
C SER A 65 -35.63 8.83 4.49
N GLU A 66 -35.37 8.74 5.81
CA GLU A 66 -34.85 9.88 6.56
C GLU A 66 -33.39 10.18 6.22
N PRO A 67 -33.06 11.42 5.88
CA PRO A 67 -31.69 11.79 5.50
C PRO A 67 -30.67 11.46 6.57
N ASN A 68 -29.52 10.91 6.13
CA ASN A 68 -28.36 10.58 6.98
C ASN A 68 -28.65 9.56 8.10
N ARG A 69 -29.65 8.69 7.93
CA ARG A 69 -29.87 7.54 8.82
C ARG A 69 -29.56 6.25 8.08
N TYR A 70 -28.76 5.40 8.69
CA TYR A 70 -28.25 4.16 8.09
C TYR A 70 -28.46 2.98 9.01
N TRP A 71 -28.71 1.82 8.40
CA TRP A 71 -28.96 0.59 9.11
C TRP A 71 -28.11 -0.52 8.54
N ILE A 72 -27.49 -1.32 9.40
CA ILE A 72 -26.78 -2.54 9.05
C ILE A 72 -27.44 -3.68 9.81
N VAL A 73 -27.86 -4.70 9.08
CA VAL A 73 -28.57 -5.87 9.63
C VAL A 73 -27.79 -7.12 9.27
N ASP A 74 -27.48 -7.94 10.24
CA ASP A 74 -26.98 -9.30 10.03
C ASP A 74 -28.02 -10.35 10.50
N ALA A 75 -27.82 -11.60 10.10
CA ALA A 75 -28.59 -12.75 10.52
C ALA A 75 -27.81 -13.73 11.39
N GLY A 76 -26.77 -13.24 12.08
CA GLY A 76 -25.90 -14.03 12.94
C GLY A 76 -26.54 -14.49 14.24
N GLU A 77 -25.71 -14.87 15.20
CA GLU A 77 -26.15 -15.40 16.52
C GLU A 77 -26.56 -14.28 17.49
N GLY A 78 -26.24 -13.03 17.18
CA GLY A 78 -26.41 -11.87 18.06
C GLY A 78 -25.26 -11.69 19.04
N ILE A 79 -25.32 -10.58 19.79
CA ILE A 79 -24.33 -10.22 20.82
C ILE A 79 -24.85 -10.69 22.19
N PRO A 80 -24.02 -11.36 23.01
CA PRO A 80 -24.38 -11.72 24.36
C PRO A 80 -24.77 -10.51 25.21
N VAL A 81 -25.80 -10.63 26.05
CA VAL A 81 -26.34 -9.52 26.86
C VAL A 81 -26.14 -9.71 28.38
N GLY A 82 -25.57 -10.86 28.79
CA GLY A 82 -25.32 -11.18 30.20
C GLY A 82 -24.37 -10.18 30.85
N LYS A 83 -24.46 -10.06 32.19
CA LYS A 83 -23.50 -9.29 32.98
C LYS A 83 -22.32 -10.18 33.40
N LYS A 84 -21.11 -9.71 33.15
CA LYS A 84 -19.85 -10.34 33.59
C LYS A 84 -19.02 -9.31 34.38
N GLU A 85 -18.18 -9.76 35.27
CA GLU A 85 -17.17 -8.91 35.87
C GLU A 85 -16.11 -8.56 34.84
N PHE A 86 -15.85 -7.27 34.70
CA PHE A 86 -14.76 -6.72 33.92
C PHE A 86 -13.90 -5.86 34.86
N GLU A 87 -12.61 -5.90 34.67
CA GLU A 87 -11.68 -5.04 35.37
C GLU A 87 -11.41 -3.80 34.50
N ASP A 88 -11.56 -2.62 35.08
CA ASP A 88 -11.26 -1.36 34.38
C ASP A 88 -9.74 -1.11 34.33
N GLU A 89 -9.33 -0.07 33.61
CA GLU A 89 -7.93 0.33 33.43
C GLU A 89 -7.22 0.66 34.76
N ARG A 90 -7.95 0.72 35.88
CA ARG A 90 -7.46 1.04 37.23
C ARG A 90 -7.51 -0.18 38.17
N GLY A 91 -7.77 -1.38 37.64
CA GLY A 91 -7.92 -2.60 38.42
C GLY A 91 -9.22 -2.69 39.22
N LYS A 92 -10.17 -1.75 39.02
CA LYS A 92 -11.47 -1.79 39.66
C LYS A 92 -12.40 -2.77 38.92
N LYS A 93 -12.90 -3.76 39.63
CA LYS A 93 -13.86 -4.71 39.11
C LYS A 93 -15.26 -4.11 39.06
N GLU A 94 -15.88 -4.14 37.88
CA GLU A 94 -17.23 -3.65 37.67
C GLU A 94 -18.06 -4.70 36.91
N LYS A 95 -19.28 -4.94 37.36
CA LYS A 95 -20.19 -5.91 36.72
C LYS A 95 -20.97 -5.24 35.61
N LEU A 96 -20.49 -5.37 34.37
CA LEU A 96 -21.04 -4.73 33.18
C LEU A 96 -21.77 -5.72 32.28
N SER A 97 -22.73 -5.23 31.48
CA SER A 97 -23.31 -6.00 30.39
C SER A 97 -22.28 -6.17 29.27
N THR A 98 -22.08 -7.39 28.79
CA THR A 98 -21.25 -7.69 27.61
C THR A 98 -21.70 -6.90 26.39
N PHE A 99 -22.99 -6.64 26.25
CA PHE A 99 -23.55 -5.84 25.17
C PHE A 99 -23.09 -4.37 25.24
N TYR A 100 -23.06 -3.78 26.44
CA TYR A 100 -22.50 -2.45 26.67
C TYR A 100 -20.99 -2.39 26.41
N VAL A 101 -20.26 -3.40 26.86
CA VAL A 101 -18.79 -3.49 26.65
C VAL A 101 -18.45 -3.50 25.15
N VAL A 102 -19.18 -4.31 24.35
CA VAL A 102 -18.94 -4.42 22.91
C VAL A 102 -19.25 -3.12 22.17
N THR A 103 -20.31 -2.39 22.55
CA THR A 103 -20.83 -1.25 21.76
C THR A 103 -20.41 0.12 22.28
N GLY A 104 -20.00 0.24 23.55
CA GLY A 104 -19.77 1.50 24.22
C GLY A 104 -18.40 1.72 24.85
N LEU A 105 -17.74 0.65 25.29
CA LEU A 105 -16.42 0.79 25.91
C LEU A 105 -15.30 0.63 24.87
N THR A 106 -14.39 1.58 24.85
CA THR A 106 -13.14 1.42 24.11
C THR A 106 -12.41 0.20 24.66
N HIS A 107 -11.81 -0.60 23.77
CA HIS A 107 -11.09 -1.84 24.11
C HIS A 107 -11.97 -2.99 24.67
N GLY A 108 -13.27 -2.98 24.41
CA GLY A 108 -14.19 -4.08 24.74
C GLY A 108 -14.60 -4.89 23.48
N GLY A 109 -14.69 -6.21 23.56
CA GLY A 109 -15.16 -7.10 22.47
C GLY A 109 -14.61 -8.51 22.58
N SER A 110 -15.20 -9.47 21.87
CA SER A 110 -14.77 -10.88 21.87
C SER A 110 -13.40 -11.12 21.25
N ASN A 111 -12.94 -10.19 20.41
CA ASN A 111 -11.62 -10.28 19.79
C ASN A 111 -10.48 -9.79 20.71
N PHE A 112 -10.80 -9.32 21.91
CA PHE A 112 -9.82 -8.88 22.89
C PHE A 112 -9.27 -10.04 23.76
N ASP A 113 -10.03 -11.13 23.92
CA ASP A 113 -9.64 -12.33 24.69
C ASP A 113 -9.10 -13.46 23.79
N SER A 114 -9.11 -13.29 22.46
CA SER A 114 -8.58 -14.30 21.56
C SER A 114 -7.12 -13.98 21.23
N ASP A 115 -6.26 -14.99 21.19
CA ASP A 115 -4.88 -14.95 20.67
C ASP A 115 -4.76 -14.41 19.22
N THR A 116 -5.88 -13.94 18.67
CA THR A 116 -6.03 -13.49 17.28
C THR A 116 -5.75 -12.00 17.04
N ILE A 117 -5.57 -11.17 18.09
CA ILE A 117 -5.12 -9.78 17.94
C ILE A 117 -3.76 -9.66 18.62
N SER A 118 -2.72 -9.62 17.79
CA SER A 118 -1.36 -9.29 18.22
C SER A 118 -1.35 -7.89 18.82
N ARG A 119 -1.30 -7.82 20.16
CA ARG A 119 -1.01 -6.59 20.91
C ARG A 119 0.40 -6.70 21.42
N GLY A 120 1.31 -6.14 20.67
CA GLY A 120 2.65 -5.97 21.19
C GLY A 120 2.63 -5.07 22.42
N CYS A 121 3.02 -5.62 23.56
CA CYS A 121 3.04 -4.95 24.86
C CYS A 121 4.40 -5.10 25.50
N PHE A 122 4.72 -4.25 26.48
CA PHE A 122 6.00 -4.23 27.17
C PHE A 122 5.84 -4.64 28.64
N THR A 123 6.89 -5.23 29.21
CA THR A 123 6.94 -5.46 30.66
C THR A 123 6.99 -4.13 31.43
N GLY A 124 6.55 -4.14 32.68
CA GLY A 124 6.49 -2.92 33.51
C GLY A 124 7.82 -2.23 33.73
N ASP A 125 8.93 -2.98 33.70
CA ASP A 125 10.31 -2.49 33.85
C ASP A 125 10.93 -1.98 32.53
N THR A 126 10.29 -2.14 31.39
CA THR A 126 10.74 -1.53 30.13
C THR A 126 10.59 -0.02 30.21
N GLU A 127 11.61 0.71 29.79
CA GLU A 127 11.67 2.17 29.89
C GLU A 127 11.20 2.85 28.63
N VAL A 128 10.42 3.92 28.79
CA VAL A 128 9.96 4.83 27.73
C VAL A 128 10.65 6.18 27.88
N ARG A 129 11.11 6.76 26.78
CA ARG A 129 11.77 8.07 26.77
C ARG A 129 10.77 9.19 26.48
N LEU A 130 10.63 10.12 27.43
CA LEU A 130 9.77 11.28 27.30
C LEU A 130 10.44 12.39 26.45
N LEU A 131 9.64 13.34 25.95
CA LEU A 131 10.14 14.50 25.19
C LEU A 131 11.15 15.34 25.98
N SER A 132 11.04 15.37 27.30
CA SER A 132 12.00 16.05 28.20
C SER A 132 13.39 15.40 28.25
N GLY A 133 13.60 14.25 27.57
CA GLY A 133 14.82 13.43 27.64
C GLY A 133 14.87 12.51 28.87
N LYS A 134 13.90 12.59 29.78
CA LYS A 134 13.81 11.72 30.96
C LYS A 134 13.25 10.36 30.56
N THR A 135 13.81 9.26 31.10
CA THR A 135 13.27 7.91 31.00
C THR A 135 12.39 7.58 32.19
N VAL A 136 11.31 6.84 31.93
CA VAL A 136 10.37 6.32 32.93
C VAL A 136 9.97 4.91 32.55
N THR A 137 9.78 4.01 33.51
CA THR A 137 9.29 2.66 33.23
C THR A 137 7.79 2.68 32.91
N PHE A 138 7.29 1.67 32.19
CA PHE A 138 5.85 1.56 31.92
C PHE A 138 5.04 1.48 33.22
N GLU A 139 5.52 0.79 34.24
CA GLU A 139 4.87 0.71 35.54
C GLU A 139 4.80 2.08 36.24
N GLN A 140 5.88 2.87 36.21
CA GLN A 140 5.89 4.25 36.73
C GLN A 140 4.95 5.15 35.91
N LEU A 141 4.94 4.99 34.58
CA LEU A 141 4.08 5.73 33.69
C LEU A 141 2.60 5.44 33.97
N TYR A 142 2.27 4.14 34.15
CA TYR A 142 0.93 3.70 34.53
C TYR A 142 0.51 4.21 35.91
N SER A 143 1.40 4.09 36.91
CA SER A 143 1.14 4.59 38.27
C SER A 143 0.93 6.11 38.31
N ARG A 144 1.67 6.86 37.50
CA ARG A 144 1.46 8.30 37.32
C ARG A 144 0.12 8.57 36.63
N TRP A 145 -0.18 7.84 35.52
CA TRP A 145 -1.43 7.97 34.76
C TRP A 145 -2.67 7.74 35.63
N CYS A 146 -2.62 6.77 36.53
CA CYS A 146 -3.71 6.48 37.46
C CYS A 146 -3.94 7.58 38.53
N LYS A 147 -2.89 8.38 38.87
CA LYS A 147 -2.96 9.42 39.88
C LYS A 147 -3.23 10.81 39.33
N ASP A 148 -2.71 11.10 38.16
CA ASP A 148 -2.71 12.42 37.54
C ASP A 148 -2.91 12.31 36.03
N ASP A 149 -3.96 12.96 35.54
CA ASP A 149 -4.37 12.93 34.11
C ASP A 149 -3.58 13.93 33.24
N THR A 150 -2.49 14.52 33.74
CA THR A 150 -1.71 15.47 32.92
C THR A 150 -1.15 14.80 31.67
N PRO A 151 -1.37 15.40 30.47
CA PRO A 151 -0.80 14.89 29.24
C PRO A 151 0.72 14.75 29.35
N ILE A 152 1.23 13.61 28.90
CA ILE A 152 2.66 13.31 28.91
C ILE A 152 3.18 13.49 27.50
N ASP A 153 4.11 14.43 27.31
CA ASP A 153 4.74 14.67 26.03
C ASP A 153 5.82 13.61 25.77
N ILE A 154 5.74 13.00 24.59
CA ILE A 154 6.64 11.96 24.11
C ILE A 154 7.21 12.32 22.76
N LEU A 155 8.43 11.85 22.46
CA LEU A 155 8.98 11.92 21.12
C LEU A 155 8.43 10.77 20.28
N SER A 156 7.97 11.08 19.09
CA SER A 156 7.47 10.10 18.12
C SER A 156 8.12 10.29 16.76
N TYR A 157 7.94 9.32 15.88
CA TYR A 157 8.46 9.34 14.52
C TYR A 157 7.31 9.22 13.51
N ASN A 158 7.18 10.20 12.65
CA ASN A 158 6.19 10.16 11.58
C ASN A 158 6.74 9.36 10.40
N LEU A 159 6.22 8.16 10.18
CA LEU A 159 6.65 7.24 9.12
C LEU A 159 6.42 7.79 7.70
N HIS A 160 5.43 8.65 7.50
CA HIS A 160 5.13 9.26 6.18
C HIS A 160 6.08 10.40 5.85
N THR A 161 6.27 11.33 6.81
CA THR A 161 7.15 12.48 6.62
C THR A 161 8.62 12.14 6.88
N ARG A 162 8.88 10.98 7.51
CA ARG A 162 10.21 10.52 7.95
C ARG A 162 10.89 11.52 8.89
N LYS A 163 10.11 12.15 9.79
CA LYS A 163 10.59 13.16 10.74
C LYS A 163 10.23 12.81 12.18
N LEU A 164 11.13 13.14 13.09
CA LEU A 164 10.83 13.18 14.51
C LEU A 164 9.87 14.32 14.80
N GLN A 165 8.88 14.07 15.65
CA GLN A 165 7.93 15.10 16.09
C GLN A 165 7.49 14.87 17.53
N PRO A 166 7.18 15.95 18.29
CA PRO A 166 6.51 15.82 19.57
C PRO A 166 5.11 15.24 19.39
N SER A 167 4.72 14.34 20.27
CA SER A 167 3.36 13.80 20.37
C SER A 167 2.96 13.66 21.83
N LYS A 168 1.71 13.31 22.09
CA LYS A 168 1.18 13.14 23.45
C LYS A 168 0.75 11.71 23.69
N ILE A 169 1.02 11.22 24.90
CA ILE A 169 0.41 9.98 25.37
C ILE A 169 -1.01 10.32 25.79
N SER A 170 -1.98 9.72 25.12
CA SER A 170 -3.41 9.88 25.41
C SER A 170 -4.00 8.76 26.25
N MET A 171 -3.24 7.68 26.48
CA MET A 171 -3.62 6.57 27.35
C MET A 171 -2.38 5.77 27.76
N VAL A 172 -2.39 5.27 29.00
CA VAL A 172 -1.48 4.23 29.51
C VAL A 172 -2.31 3.14 30.17
N MET A 173 -2.08 1.88 29.82
CA MET A 173 -2.89 0.77 30.32
C MET A 173 -2.06 -0.48 30.61
N ILE A 174 -2.57 -1.35 31.51
CA ILE A 174 -2.23 -2.78 31.51
C ILE A 174 -3.02 -3.41 30.38
N ALA A 175 -2.33 -3.90 29.36
CA ALA A 175 -2.98 -4.40 28.15
C ALA A 175 -3.45 -5.86 28.29
N LYS A 176 -2.64 -6.69 28.94
CA LYS A 176 -2.96 -8.09 29.28
C LYS A 176 -2.03 -8.62 30.38
N TYR A 177 -2.35 -9.79 30.90
CA TYR A 177 -1.43 -10.61 31.68
C TYR A 177 -0.95 -11.75 30.80
N THR A 178 0.34 -12.08 30.79
CA THR A 178 0.92 -13.14 29.96
C THR A 178 2.06 -13.83 30.66
N LYS A 179 2.31 -15.06 30.23
CA LYS A 179 3.49 -15.86 30.64
C LYS A 179 4.63 -15.75 29.64
N GLU A 180 4.37 -15.25 28.43
CA GLU A 180 5.28 -15.24 27.30
C GLU A 180 5.89 -13.87 27.07
N ILE A 181 7.21 -13.74 27.34
CA ILE A 181 7.97 -12.50 27.22
C ILE A 181 9.24 -12.76 26.40
N ALA A 182 9.44 -11.97 25.35
CA ALA A 182 10.66 -11.95 24.57
C ALA A 182 11.64 -10.93 25.17
N HIS A 183 12.89 -11.34 25.34
CA HIS A 183 14.01 -10.47 25.67
C HIS A 183 14.82 -10.23 24.38
N VAL A 184 14.71 -9.03 23.82
CA VAL A 184 15.44 -8.62 22.60
C VAL A 184 16.74 -7.96 23.04
N HIS A 185 17.86 -8.68 22.89
CA HIS A 185 19.19 -8.21 23.26
C HIS A 185 19.82 -7.45 22.06
N LEU A 186 20.31 -6.26 22.34
CA LEU A 186 20.96 -5.40 21.34
C LEU A 186 22.48 -5.45 21.45
N GLY A 187 23.17 -5.06 20.39
CA GLY A 187 24.62 -5.10 20.29
C GLY A 187 25.36 -4.17 21.26
N ASP A 188 24.65 -3.19 21.85
CA ASP A 188 25.16 -2.29 22.88
C ASP A 188 25.01 -2.85 24.32
N GLY A 189 24.45 -4.06 24.45
CA GLY A 189 24.18 -4.72 25.73
C GLY A 189 22.82 -4.38 26.36
N SER A 190 22.03 -3.50 25.77
CA SER A 190 20.68 -3.21 26.25
C SER A 190 19.68 -4.31 25.88
N VAL A 191 18.57 -4.40 26.64
CA VAL A 191 17.53 -5.42 26.45
C VAL A 191 16.16 -4.74 26.44
N VAL A 192 15.37 -5.02 25.43
CA VAL A 192 13.95 -4.62 25.35
C VAL A 192 13.09 -5.83 25.67
N LYS A 193 12.24 -5.73 26.70
CA LYS A 193 11.37 -6.82 27.15
C LYS A 193 9.93 -6.57 26.73
N CYS A 194 9.38 -7.46 25.93
CA CYS A 194 8.05 -7.31 25.35
C CYS A 194 7.36 -8.66 25.14
N THR A 195 6.11 -8.68 24.75
CA THR A 195 5.43 -9.90 24.33
C THR A 195 6.01 -10.45 23.05
N TYR A 196 5.88 -11.76 22.78
CA TYR A 196 6.41 -12.44 21.58
C TYR A 196 5.95 -11.77 20.28
N ASP A 197 4.73 -11.35 20.25
CA ASP A 197 4.05 -10.73 19.11
C ASP A 197 4.31 -9.21 18.95
N HIS A 198 5.16 -8.58 19.80
CA HIS A 198 5.41 -7.13 19.72
C HIS A 198 6.12 -6.75 18.43
N PRO A 199 5.58 -5.79 17.62
CA PRO A 199 6.17 -5.39 16.34
C PRO A 199 7.28 -4.36 16.51
N PHE A 200 8.47 -4.68 16.02
CA PHE A 200 9.62 -3.79 15.90
C PHE A 200 9.78 -3.26 14.48
N TYR A 201 10.27 -2.04 14.35
CA TYR A 201 10.66 -1.49 13.07
C TYR A 201 12.12 -1.85 12.77
N VAL A 202 12.34 -2.52 11.64
CA VAL A 202 13.66 -3.05 11.20
C VAL A 202 14.05 -2.40 9.88
N HIS A 203 15.32 -2.02 9.74
CA HIS A 203 15.89 -1.57 8.47
C HIS A 203 16.01 -2.75 7.49
N SER A 204 15.41 -2.60 6.31
CA SER A 204 15.63 -3.44 5.14
C SER A 204 16.41 -2.65 4.09
N GLU A 205 16.97 -3.31 3.07
CA GLU A 205 17.79 -2.65 2.03
C GLU A 205 17.07 -1.48 1.32
N THR A 206 15.76 -1.47 1.30
CA THR A 206 14.94 -0.46 0.58
C THR A 206 13.88 0.24 1.43
N GLU A 207 13.45 -0.35 2.55
CA GLU A 207 12.30 0.12 3.33
C GLU A 207 12.46 -0.18 4.83
N ILE A 208 11.58 0.41 5.66
CA ILE A 208 11.42 0.04 7.08
C ILE A 208 10.34 -1.03 7.17
N ALA A 209 10.69 -2.22 7.67
CA ALA A 209 9.78 -3.34 7.87
C ALA A 209 9.33 -3.43 9.33
N LYS A 210 8.13 -4.01 9.58
CA LYS A 210 7.68 -4.41 10.92
C LYS A 210 7.87 -5.91 11.10
N ILE A 211 8.57 -6.32 12.16
CA ILE A 211 8.85 -7.73 12.48
C ILE A 211 8.48 -7.97 13.95
N ALA A 212 7.78 -9.08 14.25
CA ALA A 212 7.45 -9.46 15.62
C ALA A 212 8.69 -9.84 16.43
N ALA A 213 8.67 -9.66 17.74
CA ALA A 213 9.80 -9.98 18.60
C ALA A 213 10.28 -11.43 18.43
N GLU A 214 9.36 -12.39 18.34
CA GLU A 214 9.67 -13.82 18.13
C GLU A 214 10.33 -14.15 16.78
N ASP A 215 10.13 -13.30 15.77
CA ASP A 215 10.66 -13.47 14.41
C ASP A 215 11.96 -12.71 14.17
N LEU A 216 12.41 -11.88 15.13
CA LEU A 216 13.65 -11.14 15.03
C LEU A 216 14.87 -12.09 15.02
N LYS A 217 15.85 -11.76 14.21
CA LYS A 217 17.08 -12.56 14.05
C LYS A 217 18.32 -11.74 14.36
N THR A 218 19.35 -12.42 14.87
CA THR A 218 20.69 -11.86 15.07
C THR A 218 21.20 -11.14 13.81
N GLY A 219 21.70 -9.93 14.01
CA GLY A 219 22.23 -9.07 12.95
C GLY A 219 21.21 -8.17 12.27
N MET A 220 19.88 -8.34 12.51
CA MET A 220 18.88 -7.39 12.06
C MET A 220 19.08 -6.05 12.74
N SER A 221 18.79 -4.96 12.01
CA SER A 221 18.98 -3.59 12.42
C SER A 221 17.66 -2.94 12.77
N LEU A 222 17.45 -2.60 14.04
CA LEU A 222 16.23 -1.91 14.49
C LEU A 222 16.30 -0.41 14.18
N VAL A 223 15.18 0.15 13.76
CA VAL A 223 15.04 1.60 13.62
C VAL A 223 15.10 2.23 15.00
N SER A 224 16.04 3.14 15.21
CA SER A 224 16.29 3.72 16.51
C SER A 224 16.86 5.14 16.42
N THR A 225 16.84 5.89 17.53
CA THR A 225 17.48 7.19 17.66
C THR A 225 18.40 7.21 18.89
N ARG A 226 19.64 7.71 18.72
CA ARG A 226 20.59 7.85 19.84
C ARG A 226 20.30 9.03 20.75
N ASP A 227 19.85 10.15 20.18
CA ASP A 227 19.57 11.38 20.94
C ASP A 227 18.36 12.12 20.36
N PRO A 228 17.17 11.93 20.96
CA PRO A 228 15.96 12.61 20.51
C PRO A 228 15.95 14.12 20.72
N SER A 229 16.88 14.70 21.48
CA SER A 229 16.97 16.14 21.73
C SER A 229 17.64 16.93 20.62
N ARG A 230 18.26 16.26 19.63
CA ARG A 230 18.91 16.89 18.47
C ARG A 230 17.96 16.87 17.27
N GLU A 231 17.57 18.07 16.81
CA GLU A 231 16.64 18.29 15.68
C GLU A 231 17.16 17.91 14.30
N ASN A 232 18.40 17.39 14.14
CA ASN A 232 18.99 17.08 12.85
C ASN A 232 18.60 15.68 12.35
N GLN A 233 18.00 15.63 11.19
CA GLN A 233 17.36 14.50 10.49
C GLN A 233 18.28 13.32 10.11
N SER A 234 19.58 13.36 10.42
CA SER A 234 20.56 12.32 10.08
C SER A 234 20.85 11.30 11.17
N ASP A 235 20.20 11.41 12.35
CA ASP A 235 20.58 10.65 13.55
C ASP A 235 19.69 9.44 13.86
N ILE A 236 19.07 8.82 12.85
CA ILE A 236 18.51 7.47 13.01
C ILE A 236 19.71 6.51 13.06
N SER A 237 19.99 5.97 14.25
CA SER A 237 21.07 5.03 14.47
C SER A 237 20.57 3.59 14.29
N ASP A 238 21.51 2.71 13.97
CA ASP A 238 21.31 1.30 13.75
C ASP A 238 21.59 0.54 15.05
N HIS A 239 20.55 0.02 15.71
CA HIS A 239 20.70 -0.92 16.82
C HIS A 239 20.57 -2.34 16.29
N ARG A 240 21.69 -3.06 16.17
CA ARG A 240 21.69 -4.45 15.72
C ARG A 240 21.29 -5.39 16.84
N ILE A 241 20.44 -6.37 16.49
CA ILE A 241 20.03 -7.44 17.39
C ILE A 241 21.22 -8.38 17.59
N SER A 242 21.58 -8.59 18.84
CA SER A 242 22.58 -9.57 19.26
C SER A 242 21.96 -10.98 19.26
N HIS A 243 20.86 -11.16 19.97
CA HIS A 243 20.05 -12.38 19.99
C HIS A 243 18.67 -12.07 20.61
N VAL A 244 17.74 -13.03 20.49
CA VAL A 244 16.41 -12.95 21.10
C VAL A 244 16.21 -14.19 21.95
N GLU A 245 15.79 -13.99 23.21
CA GLU A 245 15.43 -15.06 24.13
C GLU A 245 13.92 -15.06 24.35
N LEU A 246 13.28 -16.20 24.20
CA LEU A 246 11.85 -16.36 24.41
C LEU A 246 11.64 -17.07 25.77
N HIS A 247 11.04 -16.38 26.72
CA HIS A 247 10.81 -16.85 28.09
C HIS A 247 9.34 -17.15 28.35
N THR A 248 9.06 -18.31 28.92
CA THR A 248 7.74 -18.63 29.45
C THR A 248 7.82 -18.72 30.97
N PHE A 249 7.16 -17.81 31.66
CA PHE A 249 7.16 -17.70 33.12
C PHE A 249 6.11 -18.62 33.76
N ASP A 250 6.33 -19.05 35.01
CA ASP A 250 5.37 -19.86 35.74
C ASP A 250 4.08 -19.09 36.07
N ASN A 251 4.22 -17.82 36.41
CA ASN A 251 3.10 -16.89 36.70
C ASN A 251 2.91 -15.86 35.59
N GLU A 252 1.67 -15.44 35.37
CA GLU A 252 1.37 -14.34 34.46
C GLU A 252 1.90 -13.00 35.02
N VAL A 253 2.55 -12.22 34.15
CA VAL A 253 3.03 -10.87 34.46
C VAL A 253 2.21 -9.83 33.72
N PRO A 254 1.93 -8.66 34.32
CA PRO A 254 1.25 -7.58 33.62
C PRO A 254 2.15 -7.01 32.53
N VAL A 255 1.58 -6.77 31.34
CA VAL A 255 2.24 -6.09 30.23
C VAL A 255 1.46 -4.85 29.84
N TYR A 256 2.19 -3.81 29.48
CA TYR A 256 1.68 -2.45 29.33
C TYR A 256 1.74 -2.00 27.88
N ASP A 257 0.83 -1.10 27.53
CA ASP A 257 0.85 -0.36 26.26
C ASP A 257 0.48 1.11 26.50
N ILE A 258 0.88 1.98 25.55
CA ILE A 258 0.51 3.39 25.54
C ILE A 258 -0.13 3.76 24.21
N THR A 259 -1.08 4.67 24.24
CA THR A 259 -1.61 5.29 23.02
C THR A 259 -0.92 6.63 22.80
N VAL A 260 -0.26 6.77 21.66
CA VAL A 260 0.39 8.01 21.23
C VAL A 260 -0.44 8.66 20.14
N ASP A 261 -0.77 9.94 20.30
CA ASP A 261 -1.54 10.71 19.32
C ASP A 261 -0.77 10.89 18.00
N ASP A 262 -1.50 11.06 16.92
CA ASP A 262 -1.06 11.43 15.57
C ASP A 262 -0.16 10.42 14.83
N THR A 263 0.85 9.84 15.47
CA THR A 263 1.84 8.98 14.80
C THR A 263 1.70 7.51 15.12
N HIS A 264 1.10 7.16 16.26
CA HIS A 264 1.02 5.79 16.79
C HIS A 264 2.37 5.10 16.94
N THR A 265 3.44 5.87 17.08
CA THR A 265 4.81 5.41 17.28
C THR A 265 5.45 6.11 18.47
N PHE A 266 6.38 5.45 19.12
CA PHE A 266 7.17 6.00 20.23
C PHE A 266 8.50 5.25 20.36
N PHE A 267 9.35 5.74 21.25
CA PHE A 267 10.65 5.13 21.48
C PHE A 267 10.73 4.51 22.88
N VAL A 268 11.15 3.24 22.92
CA VAL A 268 11.56 2.58 24.18
C VAL A 268 13.07 2.62 24.30
N ASN A 269 13.58 2.61 25.55
CA ASN A 269 15.03 2.62 25.79
C ASN A 269 15.67 1.33 25.18
N PRO A 270 16.79 1.44 24.46
CA PRO A 270 17.72 2.57 24.32
C PRO A 270 17.44 3.57 23.19
N GLY A 271 16.22 3.68 22.71
CA GLY A 271 15.82 4.56 21.62
C GLY A 271 15.22 3.80 20.43
N VAL A 272 14.76 2.57 20.65
CA VAL A 272 14.14 1.72 19.62
C VAL A 272 12.73 2.18 19.30
N LEU A 273 12.43 2.34 18.01
CA LEU A 273 11.12 2.73 17.51
C LEU A 273 10.13 1.56 17.55
N VAL A 274 8.97 1.80 18.14
CA VAL A 274 7.87 0.83 18.30
C VAL A 274 6.53 1.48 17.99
N SER A 275 5.45 0.68 17.91
CA SER A 275 4.10 1.19 17.66
C SER A 275 3.08 0.61 18.63
N ASN A 276 1.98 1.34 18.81
CA ASN A 276 0.79 0.88 19.52
C ASN A 276 -0.27 0.31 18.57
N THR A 277 -1.25 -0.44 19.11
CA THR A 277 -2.33 -1.10 18.35
C THR A 277 -3.72 -0.72 18.89
N HIS A 278 -4.77 -0.70 17.99
CA HIS A 278 -6.13 -0.26 18.34
C HIS A 278 -7.20 -1.27 17.87
N GLY A 279 -8.24 -1.48 18.68
CA GLY A 279 -9.45 -2.22 18.32
C GLY A 279 -10.71 -1.38 18.62
N ILE A 280 -11.06 -0.41 17.73
CA ILE A 280 -12.05 0.64 18.07
C ILE A 280 -13.22 0.73 17.07
N GLY A 281 -13.27 -0.10 16.02
CA GLY A 281 -14.18 0.01 14.88
C GLY A 281 -15.60 0.51 15.19
N ILE A 282 -16.47 -0.34 15.72
CA ILE A 282 -17.88 0.04 16.01
C ILE A 282 -18.01 1.20 17.01
N LYS A 283 -17.00 1.42 17.87
CA LYS A 283 -16.96 2.54 18.83
C LYS A 283 -16.73 3.85 18.11
N ALA A 284 -15.95 3.85 17.01
CA ALA A 284 -15.81 5.04 16.16
C ALA A 284 -17.14 5.41 15.52
N THR A 285 -17.91 4.44 15.02
CA THR A 285 -19.26 4.67 14.51
C THR A 285 -20.16 5.29 15.58
N ASN A 286 -20.17 4.73 16.80
CA ASN A 286 -20.93 5.27 17.94
C ASN A 286 -20.49 6.71 18.28
N ALA A 287 -19.19 6.95 18.43
CA ALA A 287 -18.62 8.25 18.79
C ALA A 287 -18.97 9.37 17.80
N MET A 288 -18.97 9.04 16.51
CA MET A 288 -19.23 9.99 15.41
C MET A 288 -20.71 10.19 15.10
N SER A 289 -21.62 9.59 15.89
CA SER A 289 -23.05 9.64 15.67
C SER A 289 -23.76 10.54 16.67
N LYS A 290 -24.82 11.24 16.22
CA LYS A 290 -25.84 11.89 17.07
C LYS A 290 -26.70 10.85 17.76
N ARG A 291 -27.06 9.81 17.02
CA ARG A 291 -27.81 8.65 17.52
C ARG A 291 -27.13 7.38 17.06
N PHE A 292 -26.90 6.49 17.99
CA PHE A 292 -26.40 5.16 17.74
C PHE A 292 -27.22 4.17 18.56
N THR A 293 -27.86 3.21 17.90
CA THR A 293 -28.73 2.24 18.55
C THR A 293 -28.43 0.86 18.01
N VAL A 294 -28.26 -0.10 18.89
CA VAL A 294 -28.04 -1.48 18.52
C VAL A 294 -29.12 -2.38 19.12
N TRP A 295 -29.69 -3.21 18.28
CA TRP A 295 -30.55 -4.31 18.70
C TRP A 295 -29.82 -5.63 18.46
N THR A 296 -30.01 -6.57 19.36
CA THR A 296 -29.46 -7.91 19.22
C THR A 296 -30.49 -8.96 19.60
N CYS A 297 -30.64 -10.01 18.81
CA CYS A 297 -31.44 -11.17 19.12
C CYS A 297 -30.56 -12.24 19.77
N TRP A 298 -30.59 -12.33 21.09
CA TRP A 298 -29.80 -13.29 21.85
C TRP A 298 -30.70 -14.35 22.49
N LYS A 299 -30.46 -15.62 22.16
CA LYS A 299 -31.26 -16.78 22.65
C LYS A 299 -32.75 -16.60 22.41
N GLY A 300 -33.16 -15.99 21.27
CA GLY A 300 -34.56 -15.79 20.88
C GLY A 300 -35.19 -14.50 21.37
N ASP A 301 -34.61 -13.81 22.31
CA ASP A 301 -35.07 -12.52 22.84
C ASP A 301 -34.33 -11.35 22.18
N TRP A 302 -35.09 -10.29 21.90
CA TRP A 302 -34.54 -9.04 21.42
C TRP A 302 -34.15 -8.13 22.57
N TRP A 303 -32.95 -7.55 22.47
CA TRP A 303 -32.39 -6.57 23.40
C TRP A 303 -31.96 -5.33 22.63
N CYS A 304 -32.01 -4.16 23.30
CA CYS A 304 -31.66 -2.88 22.70
C CYS A 304 -30.76 -2.08 23.64
N ILE A 305 -29.83 -1.33 23.06
CA ILE A 305 -28.98 -0.34 23.75
C ILE A 305 -28.96 0.94 22.92
N GLU A 306 -29.05 2.11 23.58
CA GLU A 306 -29.14 3.39 22.90
C GLU A 306 -28.08 4.36 23.39
N TYR A 307 -27.44 5.06 22.42
CA TYR A 307 -26.48 6.13 22.67
C TYR A 307 -26.93 7.41 21.97
N ARG A 308 -26.59 8.55 22.57
CA ARG A 308 -26.76 9.89 21.99
C ARG A 308 -25.48 10.70 22.21
N ASP A 309 -24.97 11.33 21.17
CA ASP A 309 -23.78 12.19 21.23
C ASP A 309 -22.61 11.54 21.97
N ALA A 310 -22.32 10.29 21.62
CA ALA A 310 -21.28 9.47 22.25
C ALA A 310 -21.49 9.17 23.75
N ALA A 311 -22.69 9.37 24.29
CA ALA A 311 -23.04 9.02 25.67
C ALA A 311 -24.09 7.92 25.72
N LEU A 312 -23.99 7.01 26.68
CA LEU A 312 -25.02 6.01 26.93
C LEU A 312 -26.33 6.72 27.31
N HIS A 313 -27.37 6.49 26.53
CA HIS A 313 -28.70 7.08 26.73
C HIS A 313 -29.63 6.13 27.47
N LYS A 314 -29.62 4.83 27.08
CA LYS A 314 -30.31 3.76 27.77
C LYS A 314 -29.44 2.53 27.84
N GLU A 315 -29.32 1.97 29.04
CA GLU A 315 -28.70 0.67 29.27
C GLU A 315 -29.38 -0.45 28.50
N PRO A 316 -28.73 -1.62 28.34
CA PRO A 316 -29.35 -2.77 27.69
C PRO A 316 -30.70 -3.16 28.33
N TYR A 317 -31.73 -3.18 27.52
CA TYR A 317 -33.10 -3.56 27.93
C TYR A 317 -33.74 -4.52 26.96
N LYS A 318 -34.65 -5.36 27.45
CA LYS A 318 -35.46 -6.27 26.61
C LYS A 318 -36.41 -5.45 25.74
N SER A 319 -36.40 -5.71 24.43
CA SER A 319 -37.18 -4.94 23.47
C SER A 319 -37.98 -5.83 22.52
N LYS A 320 -38.80 -5.23 21.66
CA LYS A 320 -39.35 -5.88 20.48
C LYS A 320 -38.35 -5.85 19.33
N PRO A 321 -38.48 -6.71 18.30
CA PRO A 321 -37.70 -6.57 17.07
C PRO A 321 -37.73 -5.13 16.53
N PRO A 322 -36.62 -4.60 16.01
CA PRO A 322 -36.57 -3.24 15.47
C PRO A 322 -37.51 -3.08 14.28
N LYS A 323 -38.16 -1.94 14.20
CA LYS A 323 -38.94 -1.53 13.02
C LYS A 323 -37.93 -0.97 11.99
N LEU A 324 -37.60 -1.77 10.98
CA LEU A 324 -36.73 -1.34 9.91
C LEU A 324 -37.47 -0.42 8.94
N PRO A 325 -36.76 0.50 8.23
CA PRO A 325 -37.34 1.32 7.19
C PRO A 325 -37.90 0.46 6.04
N HIS A 326 -38.74 1.07 5.21
CA HIS A 326 -39.35 0.45 4.04
C HIS A 326 -40.12 -0.86 4.33
N GLY A 327 -40.64 -1.04 5.56
CA GLY A 327 -41.37 -2.24 5.97
C GLY A 327 -40.55 -3.52 6.08
N LEU A 328 -39.25 -3.43 6.05
CA LEU A 328 -38.32 -4.54 6.20
C LEU A 328 -38.38 -5.14 7.62
N LYS A 329 -37.94 -6.38 7.77
CA LYS A 329 -37.98 -7.10 9.05
C LYS A 329 -36.67 -7.81 9.34
N ALA A 330 -36.16 -7.68 10.56
CA ALA A 330 -35.11 -8.52 11.11
C ALA A 330 -35.72 -9.68 11.89
N LYS A 331 -35.30 -10.91 11.58
CA LYS A 331 -35.81 -12.13 12.25
C LYS A 331 -34.87 -12.60 13.38
N ARG A 332 -33.60 -12.34 13.27
CA ARG A 332 -32.52 -12.73 14.21
C ARG A 332 -31.27 -11.88 13.94
N GLY A 333 -30.23 -12.05 14.73
CA GLY A 333 -28.93 -11.42 14.51
C GLY A 333 -28.80 -10.07 15.20
N THR A 334 -28.00 -9.18 14.61
CA THR A 334 -27.74 -7.85 15.13
C THR A 334 -28.22 -6.80 14.14
N VAL A 335 -28.78 -5.72 14.65
CA VAL A 335 -29.19 -4.55 13.88
C VAL A 335 -28.51 -3.31 14.48
N VAL A 336 -27.71 -2.64 13.67
CA VAL A 336 -27.07 -1.37 14.03
C VAL A 336 -27.75 -0.25 13.25
N MET A 337 -28.24 0.77 13.95
CA MET A 337 -28.74 2.00 13.37
C MET A 337 -27.90 3.17 13.86
N PHE A 338 -27.50 4.05 12.95
CA PHE A 338 -26.78 5.25 13.33
C PHE A 338 -27.16 6.45 12.46
N GLU A 339 -27.08 7.62 13.08
CA GLU A 339 -27.22 8.92 12.44
C GLU A 339 -25.90 9.68 12.66
N PRO A 340 -25.01 9.81 11.66
CA PRO A 340 -23.77 10.57 11.79
C PRO A 340 -24.01 12.00 12.23
N ASP A 341 -23.14 12.52 13.08
CA ASP A 341 -23.12 13.95 13.37
C ASP A 341 -22.30 14.70 12.30
N LEU A 342 -22.98 15.16 11.26
CA LEU A 342 -22.34 15.85 10.16
C LEU A 342 -21.66 17.17 10.55
N SER A 343 -21.91 17.70 11.75
CA SER A 343 -21.20 18.87 12.25
C SER A 343 -19.72 18.58 12.57
N LEU A 344 -19.35 17.30 12.71
CA LEU A 344 -17.99 16.83 12.94
C LEU A 344 -17.22 16.60 11.63
N PHE A 345 -17.89 16.70 10.50
CA PHE A 345 -17.34 16.49 9.17
C PHE A 345 -17.25 17.80 8.39
N HIS A 346 -16.46 17.83 7.33
CA HIS A 346 -16.37 18.97 6.43
C HIS A 346 -17.75 19.29 5.84
N LYS A 347 -18.00 20.58 5.63
CA LYS A 347 -19.28 21.05 5.07
C LYS A 347 -19.55 20.41 3.70
N GLY A 348 -20.73 19.83 3.54
CA GLY A 348 -21.12 19.16 2.29
C GLY A 348 -20.78 17.68 2.21
N THR A 349 -20.16 17.08 3.25
CA THR A 349 -19.91 15.65 3.33
C THR A 349 -21.23 14.86 3.23
N LYS A 350 -21.24 13.86 2.34
CA LYS A 350 -22.40 12.97 2.11
C LYS A 350 -21.94 11.54 1.95
N MET A 351 -22.73 10.60 2.47
CA MET A 351 -22.54 9.17 2.22
C MET A 351 -22.81 8.86 0.75
N GLN A 352 -21.86 8.18 0.11
CA GLN A 352 -21.98 7.79 -1.29
C GLN A 352 -22.55 6.38 -1.42
N LEU A 353 -23.72 6.26 -2.06
CA LEU A 353 -24.34 4.96 -2.36
C LEU A 353 -23.46 4.10 -3.28
N SER A 354 -22.63 4.72 -4.11
CA SER A 354 -21.64 4.03 -4.96
C SER A 354 -20.65 3.20 -4.15
N SER A 355 -20.13 3.72 -3.05
CA SER A 355 -19.20 3.01 -2.16
C SER A 355 -19.88 1.80 -1.51
N ALA A 356 -21.14 1.94 -1.09
CA ALA A 356 -21.93 0.82 -0.56
C ALA A 356 -22.22 -0.25 -1.62
N LYS A 357 -22.48 0.14 -2.88
CA LYS A 357 -22.66 -0.79 -4.02
C LYS A 357 -21.37 -1.56 -4.30
N GLU A 358 -20.24 -0.86 -4.38
CA GLU A 358 -18.94 -1.47 -4.62
C GLU A 358 -18.59 -2.45 -3.49
N TRP A 359 -18.69 -2.03 -2.23
CA TRP A 359 -18.45 -2.87 -1.07
C TRP A 359 -19.35 -4.13 -1.08
N SER A 360 -20.65 -3.98 -1.35
CA SER A 360 -21.59 -5.10 -1.39
C SER A 360 -21.23 -6.11 -2.46
N LYS A 361 -20.86 -5.63 -3.64
CA LYS A 361 -20.44 -6.46 -4.78
C LYS A 361 -19.15 -7.22 -4.44
N LEU A 362 -18.14 -6.52 -3.94
CA LEU A 362 -16.85 -7.10 -3.57
C LEU A 362 -16.98 -8.14 -2.45
N THR A 363 -17.73 -7.82 -1.39
CA THR A 363 -17.95 -8.72 -0.27
C THR A 363 -18.63 -10.02 -0.72
N SER A 364 -19.59 -9.95 -1.65
CA SER A 364 -20.23 -11.16 -2.18
C SER A 364 -19.26 -12.09 -2.90
N TYR A 365 -18.21 -11.57 -3.54
CA TYR A 365 -17.18 -12.40 -4.18
C TYR A 365 -16.25 -13.09 -3.18
N LEU A 366 -16.01 -12.47 -2.03
CA LEU A 366 -15.03 -12.94 -1.04
C LEU A 366 -15.60 -13.99 -0.08
N VAL A 367 -16.91 -13.95 0.17
CA VAL A 367 -17.56 -14.88 1.09
C VAL A 367 -18.62 -15.71 0.35
N LYS A 368 -18.20 -16.88 -0.13
CA LYS A 368 -19.07 -17.78 -0.88
C LYS A 368 -20.34 -18.14 -0.11
N GLY A 369 -21.48 -17.99 -0.77
CA GLY A 369 -22.79 -18.34 -0.21
C GLY A 369 -23.37 -17.29 0.74
N MET A 370 -22.70 -16.13 0.90
CA MET A 370 -23.26 -14.98 1.61
C MET A 370 -24.13 -14.15 0.67
N THR A 371 -25.27 -13.69 1.18
CA THR A 371 -26.12 -12.71 0.52
C THR A 371 -25.86 -11.33 1.11
N VAL A 372 -25.48 -10.36 0.26
CA VAL A 372 -25.42 -8.95 0.64
C VAL A 372 -26.60 -8.24 -0.01
N LYS A 373 -27.44 -7.58 0.79
CA LYS A 373 -28.55 -6.77 0.32
C LYS A 373 -28.23 -5.29 0.52
N LEU A 374 -28.59 -4.47 -0.43
CA LEU A 374 -28.46 -3.02 -0.34
C LEU A 374 -29.80 -2.38 -0.72
N THR A 375 -30.43 -1.72 0.25
CA THR A 375 -31.66 -0.94 0.04
C THR A 375 -31.30 0.55 0.00
N ASN A 376 -31.70 1.24 -1.06
CA ASN A 376 -31.49 2.67 -1.20
C ASN A 376 -32.59 3.46 -0.45
N SER A 377 -32.47 4.79 -0.40
CA SER A 377 -33.42 5.68 0.31
C SER A 377 -34.85 5.68 -0.25
N SER A 378 -35.03 5.21 -1.50
CA SER A 378 -36.37 5.03 -2.09
C SER A 378 -37.00 3.66 -1.79
N GLY A 379 -36.30 2.77 -1.08
CA GLY A 379 -36.76 1.43 -0.72
C GLY A 379 -36.49 0.35 -1.75
N GLU A 380 -35.78 0.69 -2.85
CA GLU A 380 -35.36 -0.30 -3.83
C GLU A 380 -34.21 -1.14 -3.26
N THR A 381 -34.37 -2.45 -3.27
CA THR A 381 -33.38 -3.40 -2.76
C THR A 381 -32.71 -4.14 -3.90
N ARG A 382 -31.37 -4.12 -3.89
CA ARG A 382 -30.52 -4.94 -4.75
C ARG A 382 -29.83 -6.02 -3.94
N GLU A 383 -29.85 -7.23 -4.46
CA GLU A 383 -29.14 -8.38 -3.88
C GLU A 383 -27.86 -8.65 -4.63
N TYR A 384 -26.80 -8.94 -3.88
CA TYR A 384 -25.51 -9.38 -4.38
C TYR A 384 -25.23 -10.78 -3.82
N VAL A 385 -25.31 -11.76 -4.70
CA VAL A 385 -24.98 -13.16 -4.40
C VAL A 385 -23.96 -13.61 -5.42
N SER A 386 -22.95 -14.32 -4.99
CA SER A 386 -21.87 -14.76 -5.86
C SER A 386 -21.48 -16.21 -5.57
N GLU A 387 -21.05 -16.91 -6.58
CA GLU A 387 -20.44 -18.24 -6.44
C GLU A 387 -18.97 -18.17 -5.99
N GLY A 388 -18.50 -16.97 -5.65
CA GLY A 388 -17.16 -16.74 -5.14
C GLY A 388 -16.24 -16.02 -6.15
N PRO A 389 -14.92 -16.15 -6.00
CA PRO A 389 -13.92 -15.38 -6.74
C PRO A 389 -13.98 -15.51 -8.28
N ALA A 390 -14.52 -16.62 -8.82
CA ALA A 390 -14.67 -16.79 -10.25
C ALA A 390 -15.61 -15.75 -10.87
N THR A 391 -16.68 -15.39 -10.16
CA THR A 391 -17.65 -14.38 -10.60
C THR A 391 -16.99 -13.00 -10.71
N PHE A 392 -16.05 -12.67 -9.81
CA PHE A 392 -15.26 -11.44 -9.89
C PHE A 392 -14.52 -11.33 -11.24
N VAL A 393 -13.85 -12.40 -11.65
CA VAL A 393 -13.10 -12.44 -12.90
C VAL A 393 -14.03 -12.20 -14.10
N HIS A 394 -15.16 -12.91 -14.15
CA HIS A 394 -16.16 -12.75 -15.21
C HIS A 394 -16.69 -11.32 -15.29
N ASP A 395 -17.10 -10.75 -14.16
CA ASP A 395 -17.63 -9.39 -14.09
C ASP A 395 -16.58 -8.34 -14.45
N LYS A 396 -15.31 -8.56 -14.05
CA LYS A 396 -14.22 -7.63 -14.35
C LYS A 396 -13.87 -7.62 -15.83
N ILE A 397 -13.90 -8.78 -16.50
CA ILE A 397 -13.73 -8.90 -17.95
C ILE A 397 -14.86 -8.15 -18.67
N ALA A 398 -16.11 -8.33 -18.24
CA ALA A 398 -17.26 -7.63 -18.82
C ALA A 398 -17.19 -6.11 -18.62
N GLU A 399 -16.77 -5.65 -17.42
CA GLU A 399 -16.58 -4.23 -17.08
C GLU A 399 -15.54 -3.57 -18.00
N LEU A 400 -14.41 -4.25 -18.19
CA LEU A 400 -13.31 -3.77 -19.03
C LEU A 400 -13.56 -3.97 -20.54
N LYS A 401 -14.67 -4.63 -20.92
CA LYS A 401 -14.98 -5.05 -22.30
C LYS A 401 -13.83 -5.80 -22.95
N ALA A 402 -13.13 -6.59 -22.15
CA ALA A 402 -11.93 -7.30 -22.57
C ALA A 402 -12.23 -8.71 -23.10
N THR A 403 -11.31 -9.25 -23.88
CA THR A 403 -11.37 -10.64 -24.35
C THR A 403 -10.46 -11.51 -23.51
N GLN A 404 -11.01 -12.55 -22.89
CA GLN A 404 -10.23 -13.47 -22.07
C GLN A 404 -9.32 -14.36 -22.92
N THR A 405 -8.09 -14.53 -22.49
CA THR A 405 -7.13 -15.46 -23.10
C THR A 405 -7.11 -16.77 -22.31
N GLY A 406 -7.76 -17.80 -22.87
CA GLY A 406 -7.80 -19.14 -22.29
C GLY A 406 -8.74 -19.26 -21.08
N LYS A 407 -8.38 -20.12 -20.10
CA LYS A 407 -9.22 -20.45 -18.94
C LYS A 407 -8.82 -19.61 -17.72
N THR A 408 -9.79 -19.40 -16.82
CA THR A 408 -9.54 -18.83 -15.52
C THR A 408 -8.82 -19.85 -14.63
N PHE A 409 -7.73 -19.42 -13.97
CA PHE A 409 -7.10 -20.17 -12.89
C PHE A 409 -7.90 -19.96 -11.60
N LEU A 410 -8.28 -21.06 -10.96
CA LEU A 410 -9.02 -21.06 -9.70
C LEU A 410 -8.26 -21.91 -8.71
N TYR A 411 -8.04 -21.37 -7.52
CA TYR A 411 -7.50 -22.08 -6.37
C TYR A 411 -8.23 -21.67 -5.10
N SER A 412 -8.60 -22.63 -4.27
CA SER A 412 -9.25 -22.37 -2.98
C SER A 412 -8.74 -23.37 -1.94
N SER A 413 -8.28 -22.85 -0.81
CA SER A 413 -7.92 -23.61 0.37
C SER A 413 -8.59 -22.97 1.61
N LYS A 414 -8.28 -23.48 2.80
CA LYS A 414 -8.76 -22.88 4.05
C LYS A 414 -8.27 -21.44 4.19
N GLU A 415 -7.02 -21.17 3.80
CA GLU A 415 -6.35 -19.89 3.99
C GLU A 415 -6.37 -18.99 2.74
N LEU A 416 -6.59 -19.54 1.53
CA LEU A 416 -6.33 -18.78 0.31
C LEU A 416 -7.38 -19.04 -0.77
N ASP A 417 -7.98 -17.97 -1.29
CA ASP A 417 -8.82 -17.99 -2.47
C ASP A 417 -8.18 -17.16 -3.58
N VAL A 418 -8.00 -17.75 -4.77
CA VAL A 418 -7.42 -17.11 -5.94
C VAL A 418 -8.29 -17.38 -7.15
N ALA A 419 -8.62 -16.31 -7.89
CA ALA A 419 -9.21 -16.40 -9.21
C ALA A 419 -8.50 -15.41 -10.12
N LEU A 420 -7.79 -15.92 -11.12
CA LEU A 420 -6.99 -15.12 -12.06
C LEU A 420 -7.25 -15.55 -13.49
N ALA A 421 -7.31 -14.57 -14.40
CA ALA A 421 -7.38 -14.78 -15.82
C ALA A 421 -6.46 -13.83 -16.55
N PHE A 422 -6.10 -14.18 -17.78
CA PHE A 422 -5.43 -13.28 -18.72
C PHE A 422 -6.43 -12.72 -19.70
N ALA A 423 -6.30 -11.46 -20.06
CA ALA A 423 -7.13 -10.79 -21.05
C ALA A 423 -6.32 -9.77 -21.86
N ASP A 424 -6.93 -9.23 -22.90
CA ASP A 424 -6.35 -8.21 -23.79
C ASP A 424 -6.47 -6.79 -23.19
N VAL A 425 -6.00 -6.64 -21.95
CA VAL A 425 -5.94 -5.36 -21.24
C VAL A 425 -4.50 -4.95 -20.98
N GLU A 426 -4.24 -3.66 -20.87
CA GLU A 426 -2.93 -3.14 -20.46
C GLU A 426 -2.76 -3.20 -18.95
N GLY A 427 -1.56 -3.56 -18.51
CA GLY A 427 -1.21 -3.61 -17.10
C GLY A 427 -1.78 -4.78 -16.32
N SER A 428 -1.84 -4.66 -15.02
CA SER A 428 -2.34 -5.68 -14.09
C SER A 428 -3.54 -5.17 -13.32
N HIS A 429 -4.61 -5.94 -13.29
CA HIS A 429 -5.87 -5.65 -12.60
C HIS A 429 -6.17 -6.70 -11.52
N VAL A 430 -5.16 -7.06 -10.74
CA VAL A 430 -5.29 -8.01 -9.63
C VAL A 430 -5.69 -7.27 -8.36
N ALA A 431 -6.85 -7.60 -7.82
CA ALA A 431 -7.35 -7.09 -6.55
C ALA A 431 -6.86 -7.97 -5.40
N ALA A 432 -6.30 -7.36 -4.37
CA ALA A 432 -5.75 -8.04 -3.20
C ALA A 432 -6.64 -7.85 -1.97
N TYR A 433 -6.86 -8.93 -1.22
CA TYR A 433 -7.67 -8.94 0.00
C TYR A 433 -7.02 -9.78 1.09
N THR A 434 -7.21 -9.36 2.33
CA THR A 434 -6.86 -10.13 3.54
C THR A 434 -8.08 -10.15 4.46
N ASN A 435 -8.58 -11.35 4.78
CA ASN A 435 -9.81 -11.52 5.57
C ASN A 435 -11.00 -10.70 5.02
N GLY A 436 -11.10 -10.56 3.69
CA GLY A 436 -12.13 -9.75 3.05
C GLY A 436 -11.87 -8.25 3.00
N LEU A 437 -10.81 -7.74 3.63
CA LEU A 437 -10.40 -6.34 3.57
C LEU A 437 -9.51 -6.10 2.36
N ARG A 438 -9.77 -5.03 1.62
CA ARG A 438 -8.98 -4.67 0.43
C ARG A 438 -7.61 -4.15 0.81
N ASN A 439 -6.58 -4.70 0.19
CA ASN A 439 -5.21 -4.23 0.29
C ASN A 439 -4.83 -3.51 -1.02
N VAL A 440 -4.90 -2.19 -1.03
CA VAL A 440 -4.72 -1.38 -2.25
C VAL A 440 -3.30 -1.54 -2.81
N GLU A 441 -2.30 -1.66 -1.94
CA GLU A 441 -0.90 -1.88 -2.30
C GLU A 441 -0.51 -3.38 -2.39
N GLY A 442 -1.48 -4.29 -2.26
CA GLY A 442 -1.23 -5.74 -2.32
C GLY A 442 -0.59 -6.30 -1.06
N GLY A 443 0.51 -7.04 -1.21
CA GLY A 443 1.25 -7.64 -0.10
C GLY A 443 1.81 -9.03 -0.41
N GLU A 444 2.29 -9.72 0.63
CA GLU A 444 2.98 -11.02 0.53
C GLU A 444 2.16 -12.10 -0.19
N HIS A 445 0.85 -12.12 -0.03
CA HIS A 445 -0.04 -13.07 -0.71
C HIS A 445 -0.07 -12.85 -2.23
N VAL A 446 -0.04 -11.59 -2.70
CA VAL A 446 0.03 -11.27 -4.13
C VAL A 446 1.43 -11.58 -4.66
N THR A 447 2.47 -11.26 -3.91
CA THR A 447 3.86 -11.57 -4.25
C THR A 447 4.04 -13.08 -4.42
N ALA A 448 3.57 -13.88 -3.46
CA ALA A 448 3.60 -15.35 -3.53
C ALA A 448 2.85 -15.89 -4.77
N CYS A 449 1.69 -15.28 -5.08
CA CYS A 449 0.87 -15.68 -6.22
C CYS A 449 1.57 -15.40 -7.56
N ILE A 450 2.13 -14.21 -7.73
CA ILE A 450 2.83 -13.81 -8.96
C ILE A 450 4.13 -14.60 -9.13
N ASP A 451 4.90 -14.79 -8.06
CA ASP A 451 6.13 -15.58 -8.12
C ASP A 451 5.86 -17.04 -8.49
N SER A 452 4.80 -17.61 -7.93
CA SER A 452 4.37 -18.99 -8.26
C SER A 452 3.95 -19.09 -9.72
N LEU A 453 3.19 -18.13 -10.23
CA LEU A 453 2.81 -18.04 -11.64
C LEU A 453 4.06 -17.98 -12.53
N VAL A 454 4.99 -17.08 -12.25
CA VAL A 454 6.21 -16.90 -13.05
C VAL A 454 7.10 -18.14 -13.01
N ARG A 455 7.27 -18.76 -11.85
CA ARG A 455 8.08 -19.99 -11.68
C ARG A 455 7.45 -21.16 -12.41
N SER A 456 6.14 -21.32 -12.37
CA SER A 456 5.41 -22.41 -13.01
C SER A 456 5.45 -22.36 -14.55
N LEU A 457 5.70 -21.20 -15.14
CA LEU A 457 5.86 -21.03 -16.59
C LEU A 457 7.26 -21.42 -17.09
N LYS A 458 8.29 -21.45 -16.22
CA LYS A 458 9.68 -21.75 -16.63
C LYS A 458 9.85 -23.05 -17.42
N PRO A 459 9.19 -24.18 -17.08
CA PRO A 459 9.31 -25.42 -17.85
C PRO A 459 8.82 -25.35 -19.30
N TYR A 460 8.04 -24.33 -19.63
CA TYR A 460 7.45 -24.14 -20.96
C TYR A 460 8.21 -23.14 -21.85
N LEU A 461 9.33 -22.56 -21.34
CA LEU A 461 10.17 -21.61 -22.06
C LEU A 461 10.88 -22.29 -23.23
N GLY A 462 10.83 -21.64 -24.39
CA GLY A 462 11.69 -21.94 -25.51
C GLY A 462 13.07 -21.26 -25.41
N LYS A 463 14.04 -21.68 -26.23
CA LYS A 463 15.42 -21.17 -26.20
C LYS A 463 15.56 -19.63 -26.35
N LYS A 464 14.58 -19.00 -27.00
CA LYS A 464 14.59 -17.54 -27.28
C LYS A 464 13.67 -16.73 -26.37
N ASP A 465 12.85 -17.39 -25.56
CA ASP A 465 11.86 -16.71 -24.70
C ASP A 465 12.56 -16.05 -23.51
N LYS A 466 12.24 -14.78 -23.30
CA LYS A 466 12.75 -13.99 -22.17
C LYS A 466 11.65 -13.08 -21.68
N PHE A 467 11.41 -13.08 -20.39
CA PHE A 467 10.48 -12.16 -19.74
C PHE A 467 10.88 -11.88 -18.27
N THR A 468 10.30 -10.86 -17.71
CA THR A 468 10.36 -10.52 -16.27
C THR A 468 8.98 -10.75 -15.63
N PRO A 469 8.86 -10.80 -14.31
CA PRO A 469 7.57 -10.85 -13.63
C PRO A 469 6.60 -9.73 -14.06
N SER A 470 7.13 -8.54 -14.37
CA SER A 470 6.31 -7.42 -14.85
C SER A 470 5.67 -7.70 -16.23
N ASP A 471 6.42 -8.36 -17.12
CA ASP A 471 5.91 -8.69 -18.47
C ASP A 471 4.79 -9.74 -18.41
N VAL A 472 4.86 -10.67 -17.43
CA VAL A 472 3.82 -11.69 -17.19
C VAL A 472 2.57 -11.09 -16.54
N LYS A 473 2.74 -10.05 -15.70
CA LYS A 473 1.59 -9.37 -15.06
C LYS A 473 0.71 -8.61 -16.05
N ASP A 474 1.25 -8.20 -17.18
CA ASP A 474 0.48 -7.46 -18.19
C ASP A 474 -0.67 -8.32 -18.75
N GLY A 475 -1.89 -7.79 -18.68
CA GLY A 475 -3.10 -8.53 -19.01
C GLY A 475 -3.61 -9.50 -17.96
N LEU A 476 -2.97 -9.57 -16.78
CA LEU A 476 -3.44 -10.40 -15.67
C LEU A 476 -4.52 -9.65 -14.87
N LEU A 477 -5.67 -10.26 -14.67
CA LEU A 477 -6.77 -9.71 -13.88
C LEU A 477 -7.38 -10.77 -12.97
N GLY A 478 -7.97 -10.32 -11.87
CA GLY A 478 -8.64 -11.20 -10.93
C GLY A 478 -8.46 -10.76 -9.46
N LEU A 479 -8.57 -11.70 -8.55
CA LEU A 479 -8.40 -11.43 -7.12
C LEU A 479 -7.59 -12.52 -6.40
N VAL A 480 -6.95 -12.09 -5.32
CA VAL A 480 -6.26 -12.93 -4.34
C VAL A 480 -6.75 -12.53 -2.96
N ASN A 481 -7.36 -13.46 -2.22
CA ASN A 481 -7.83 -13.24 -0.85
C ASN A 481 -7.16 -14.23 0.09
N TYR A 482 -6.40 -13.73 1.06
CA TYR A 482 -5.73 -14.54 2.07
C TYR A 482 -6.47 -14.42 3.41
N LYS A 483 -6.73 -15.56 4.04
CA LYS A 483 -7.41 -15.68 5.33
C LYS A 483 -6.37 -16.10 6.37
N ILE A 484 -6.14 -15.25 7.35
CA ILE A 484 -5.13 -15.45 8.39
C ILE A 484 -5.58 -14.84 9.72
N ALA A 485 -5.33 -15.53 10.80
CA ALA A 485 -5.48 -14.98 12.14
C ALA A 485 -4.41 -13.92 12.39
N ALA A 486 -4.82 -12.79 12.97
CA ALA A 486 -3.94 -11.66 13.31
C ALA A 486 -2.99 -11.22 12.19
N PRO A 487 -3.49 -10.76 11.01
CA PRO A 487 -2.64 -10.34 9.90
C PRO A 487 -1.83 -9.09 10.24
N LYS A 488 -0.56 -9.06 9.78
CA LYS A 488 0.31 -7.89 9.90
C LYS A 488 0.18 -7.01 8.65
N PHE A 489 -0.09 -5.70 8.85
CA PHE A 489 -0.21 -4.73 7.76
C PHE A 489 0.82 -3.61 7.90
N SER A 490 1.16 -2.95 6.79
CA SER A 490 2.08 -1.81 6.76
C SER A 490 1.55 -0.58 7.50
N SER A 491 0.23 -0.43 7.61
CA SER A 491 -0.44 0.74 8.20
C SER A 491 -1.78 0.34 8.82
N GLN A 492 -2.35 1.24 9.65
CA GLN A 492 -3.69 1.09 10.23
C GLN A 492 -4.79 1.03 9.15
N THR A 493 -4.57 1.64 7.99
CA THR A 493 -5.49 1.60 6.85
C THR A 493 -5.48 0.25 6.12
N LYS A 494 -4.58 -0.68 6.53
CA LYS A 494 -4.48 -2.06 6.05
C LYS A 494 -4.26 -2.17 4.52
N GLU A 495 -3.51 -1.21 3.97
CA GLU A 495 -3.30 -1.09 2.52
C GLU A 495 -2.41 -2.19 1.94
N LYS A 496 -1.44 -2.69 2.73
CA LYS A 496 -0.50 -3.74 2.30
C LYS A 496 -0.35 -4.80 3.37
N LEU A 497 -0.52 -6.08 3.00
CA LEU A 497 -0.21 -7.21 3.88
C LEU A 497 1.30 -7.49 3.87
N ILE A 498 1.95 -7.35 5.04
CA ILE A 498 3.39 -7.54 5.21
C ILE A 498 3.72 -8.72 6.13
N ASP A 499 2.78 -9.63 6.29
CA ASP A 499 2.92 -10.80 7.17
C ASP A 499 3.83 -11.85 6.54
N GLU A 500 5.02 -12.02 7.11
CA GLU A 500 6.07 -12.92 6.60
C GLU A 500 5.67 -14.40 6.61
N ARG A 501 4.66 -14.81 7.41
CA ARG A 501 4.11 -16.17 7.41
C ARG A 501 3.41 -16.52 6.11
N VAL A 502 2.90 -15.50 5.40
CA VAL A 502 2.03 -15.67 4.23
C VAL A 502 2.78 -16.21 3.03
N TYR A 503 3.93 -15.62 2.69
CA TYR A 503 4.68 -16.02 1.50
C TYR A 503 5.16 -17.48 1.55
N PRO A 504 5.82 -17.96 2.64
CA PRO A 504 6.28 -19.35 2.72
C PRO A 504 5.16 -20.37 2.68
N LEU A 505 3.98 -20.04 3.20
CA LEU A 505 2.82 -20.93 3.21
C LEU A 505 2.08 -20.94 1.88
N ALA A 506 1.88 -19.76 1.26
CA ALA A 506 1.09 -19.63 0.05
C ALA A 506 1.87 -20.03 -1.21
N GLN A 507 3.16 -19.69 -1.29
CA GLN A 507 3.97 -19.87 -2.50
C GLN A 507 4.07 -21.34 -2.96
N PRO A 508 4.38 -22.33 -2.10
CA PRO A 508 4.45 -23.72 -2.53
C PRO A 508 3.11 -24.27 -3.03
N GLN A 509 2.01 -23.97 -2.31
CA GLN A 509 0.67 -24.42 -2.68
C GLN A 509 0.26 -23.84 -4.04
N LEU A 510 0.51 -22.57 -4.28
CA LEU A 510 0.20 -21.91 -5.54
C LEU A 510 1.10 -22.41 -6.69
N LEU A 511 2.37 -22.70 -6.42
CA LEU A 511 3.28 -23.24 -7.43
C LEU A 511 2.82 -24.61 -7.90
N GLU A 512 2.39 -25.47 -6.99
CA GLU A 512 1.81 -26.78 -7.32
C GLU A 512 0.52 -26.63 -8.13
N ALA A 513 -0.40 -25.78 -7.67
CA ALA A 513 -1.67 -25.52 -8.33
C ALA A 513 -1.48 -24.96 -9.75
N TRP A 514 -0.60 -23.98 -9.95
CA TRP A 514 -0.25 -23.44 -11.26
C TRP A 514 0.39 -24.49 -12.16
N SER A 515 1.29 -25.32 -11.64
CA SER A 515 1.94 -26.40 -12.39
C SER A 515 0.90 -27.41 -12.91
N ALA A 516 -0.04 -27.81 -12.05
CA ALA A 516 -1.16 -28.68 -12.44
C ALA A 516 -2.09 -28.03 -13.48
N PHE A 517 -2.33 -26.73 -13.36
CA PHE A 517 -3.13 -25.95 -14.31
C PHE A 517 -2.47 -25.92 -15.70
N TRP A 518 -1.17 -25.63 -15.78
CA TRP A 518 -0.43 -25.55 -17.03
C TRP A 518 -0.26 -26.91 -17.68
N ALA A 519 -0.14 -27.99 -16.93
CA ALA A 519 -0.10 -29.35 -17.46
C ALA A 519 -1.33 -29.66 -18.31
N LYS A 520 -2.51 -29.12 -17.92
CA LYS A 520 -3.79 -29.24 -18.64
C LYS A 520 -4.01 -28.15 -19.70
N ASN A 521 -3.24 -27.05 -19.68
CA ASN A 521 -3.45 -25.87 -20.53
C ASN A 521 -2.14 -25.42 -21.18
N LYS A 522 -1.36 -26.34 -21.76
CA LYS A 522 -0.02 -26.09 -22.34
C LYS A 522 -0.01 -25.03 -23.45
N SER A 523 -1.04 -25.00 -24.29
CA SER A 523 -1.18 -24.00 -25.36
C SER A 523 -1.34 -22.57 -24.78
N MET A 524 -2.11 -22.44 -23.72
CA MET A 524 -2.29 -21.17 -23.01
C MET A 524 -0.97 -20.70 -22.37
N ALA A 525 -0.21 -21.60 -21.72
CA ALA A 525 1.10 -21.25 -21.17
C ALA A 525 2.05 -20.69 -22.24
N LYS A 526 2.11 -21.34 -23.42
CA LYS A 526 2.92 -20.86 -24.54
C LYS A 526 2.45 -19.50 -25.08
N ALA A 527 1.14 -19.28 -25.17
CA ALA A 527 0.58 -18.00 -25.63
C ALA A 527 0.96 -16.84 -24.66
N ILE A 528 0.88 -17.09 -23.36
CA ILE A 528 1.26 -16.12 -22.32
C ILE A 528 2.77 -15.82 -22.38
N ILE A 529 3.60 -16.84 -22.52
CA ILE A 529 5.06 -16.68 -22.69
C ILE A 529 5.39 -15.87 -23.93
N ALA A 530 4.74 -16.16 -25.08
CA ALA A 530 4.95 -15.42 -26.30
C ALA A 530 4.57 -13.93 -26.15
N ARG A 531 3.43 -13.63 -25.50
CA ARG A 531 3.02 -12.25 -25.20
C ARG A 531 4.04 -11.55 -24.30
N ALA A 532 4.43 -12.17 -23.20
CA ALA A 532 5.40 -11.60 -22.26
C ALA A 532 6.77 -11.37 -22.91
N SER A 533 7.24 -12.29 -23.75
CA SER A 533 8.49 -12.16 -24.50
C SER A 533 8.45 -11.03 -25.53
N LEU A 534 7.30 -10.83 -26.18
CA LEU A 534 7.08 -9.72 -27.11
C LEU A 534 7.11 -8.37 -26.39
N LEU A 535 6.45 -8.26 -25.23
CA LEU A 535 6.48 -7.06 -24.39
C LEU A 535 7.90 -6.76 -23.91
N ARG A 536 8.64 -7.78 -23.48
CA ARG A 536 10.04 -7.65 -23.08
C ARG A 536 10.90 -7.13 -24.23
N SER A 537 10.76 -7.68 -25.41
CA SER A 537 11.51 -7.22 -26.59
C SER A 537 11.24 -5.74 -26.89
N LYS A 538 9.97 -5.31 -26.86
CA LYS A 538 9.60 -3.89 -27.06
C LYS A 538 10.20 -2.98 -25.97
N THR A 539 10.17 -3.43 -24.71
CA THR A 539 10.74 -2.68 -23.58
C THR A 539 12.27 -2.58 -23.69
N ASP A 540 12.94 -3.67 -24.05
CA ASP A 540 14.40 -3.70 -24.23
C ASP A 540 14.80 -2.79 -25.40
N ASP A 541 14.05 -2.79 -26.48
CA ASP A 541 14.28 -1.90 -27.63
C ASP A 541 14.09 -0.43 -27.24
N PHE A 542 13.04 -0.10 -26.50
CA PHE A 542 12.82 1.25 -26.00
C PHE A 542 13.94 1.72 -25.05
N LEU A 543 14.42 0.84 -24.15
CA LEU A 543 15.52 1.14 -23.25
C LEU A 543 16.84 1.35 -24.01
N LYS A 544 17.08 0.59 -25.08
CA LYS A 544 18.23 0.77 -25.97
C LYS A 544 18.18 2.13 -26.67
N ASP A 545 17.01 2.48 -27.25
CA ASP A 545 16.82 3.79 -27.89
C ASP A 545 17.06 4.95 -26.90
N LYS A 546 16.53 4.84 -25.65
CA LYS A 546 16.77 5.83 -24.60
C LYS A 546 18.24 5.93 -24.20
N LYS A 547 18.99 4.80 -24.14
CA LYS A 547 20.43 4.80 -23.88
C LYS A 547 21.22 5.47 -25.00
N LEU A 548 20.83 5.24 -26.26
CA LEU A 548 21.43 5.89 -27.41
C LEU A 548 21.26 7.42 -27.33
N ILE A 549 20.04 7.89 -27.11
CA ILE A 549 19.75 9.34 -26.95
C ILE A 549 20.58 9.95 -25.82
N LYS A 550 20.70 9.25 -24.68
CA LYS A 550 21.53 9.72 -23.55
C LYS A 550 23.04 9.80 -23.90
N LYS A 551 23.56 8.80 -24.64
CA LYS A 551 24.94 8.80 -25.11
C LYS A 551 25.19 9.91 -26.10
N VAL A 552 24.29 10.14 -27.05
CA VAL A 552 24.36 11.27 -27.99
C VAL A 552 24.34 12.62 -27.25
N GLY A 553 23.49 12.79 -26.25
CA GLY A 553 23.47 13.99 -25.40
C GLY A 553 24.76 14.22 -24.62
N GLN A 554 25.42 13.15 -24.16
CA GLN A 554 26.74 13.23 -23.53
C GLN A 554 27.88 13.54 -24.53
N ALA A 555 27.78 12.97 -25.75
CA ALA A 555 28.72 13.24 -26.83
C ALA A 555 28.68 14.71 -27.29
N ASN A 556 27.51 15.35 -27.23
CA ASN A 556 27.39 16.82 -27.51
C ASN A 556 28.29 17.66 -26.62
N LYS A 557 28.52 17.27 -25.37
CA LYS A 557 29.45 17.96 -24.45
C LYS A 557 30.94 17.74 -24.82
N LYS A 558 31.30 16.65 -25.51
CA LYS A 558 32.67 16.33 -25.95
C LYS A 558 32.94 16.70 -27.41
N LEU A 559 31.93 17.15 -28.15
CA LEU A 559 31.99 17.40 -29.59
C LEU A 559 32.88 18.61 -29.97
N GLN A 560 33.20 19.49 -29.00
CA GLN A 560 34.00 20.70 -29.20
C GLN A 560 35.39 20.44 -29.74
N SER A 561 35.91 19.23 -29.70
CA SER A 561 37.23 18.88 -30.21
C SER A 561 37.25 18.42 -31.70
N LYS A 562 36.11 17.99 -32.24
CA LYS A 562 36.03 17.40 -33.59
C LYS A 562 35.21 18.25 -34.57
N LEU A 563 34.13 18.86 -34.10
CA LEU A 563 33.27 19.76 -34.89
C LEU A 563 33.90 21.15 -34.94
N ALA A 564 34.14 21.68 -36.12
CA ALA A 564 34.42 23.08 -36.31
C ALA A 564 33.07 23.86 -36.44
N PRO A 565 32.54 24.45 -35.36
CA PRO A 565 31.17 24.98 -35.32
C PRO A 565 31.05 26.29 -36.08
N VAL A 566 29.78 26.68 -36.36
CA VAL A 566 29.43 28.01 -36.81
C VAL A 566 29.72 29.03 -35.69
N VAL A 567 30.33 30.15 -36.02
CA VAL A 567 30.67 31.23 -35.06
C VAL A 567 29.63 32.35 -35.09
N GLY A 568 28.88 32.48 -36.19
CA GLY A 568 27.83 33.50 -36.36
C GLY A 568 26.53 33.16 -35.63
N ASN A 569 25.80 34.20 -35.20
CA ASN A 569 24.45 34.04 -34.65
C ASN A 569 23.38 34.04 -35.77
N ILE A 570 23.34 32.95 -36.52
CA ILE A 570 22.46 32.75 -37.69
C ILE A 570 21.40 31.67 -37.31
N PRO A 571 20.12 31.83 -37.76
CA PRO A 571 19.09 30.79 -37.60
C PRO A 571 19.53 29.43 -38.16
N ALA A 572 19.06 28.33 -37.55
CA ALA A 572 19.48 26.97 -37.88
C ALA A 572 19.21 26.61 -39.37
N ASP A 573 18.13 27.10 -39.94
CA ASP A 573 17.73 26.90 -41.34
C ASP A 573 18.71 27.46 -42.37
N LYS A 574 19.54 28.45 -41.98
CA LYS A 574 20.58 29.10 -42.80
C LYS A 574 22.00 28.52 -42.56
N ARG A 575 22.16 27.57 -41.62
CA ARG A 575 23.44 26.97 -41.33
C ARG A 575 23.65 25.75 -42.22
N GLU A 576 24.93 25.51 -42.59
CA GLU A 576 25.35 24.38 -43.39
C GLU A 576 26.36 23.53 -42.61
N LEU A 577 26.16 22.18 -42.63
CA LEU A 577 27.10 21.23 -42.05
C LEU A 577 27.73 20.41 -43.20
N PHE A 578 29.04 20.53 -43.33
CA PHE A 578 29.85 19.70 -44.22
C PHE A 578 30.39 18.49 -43.44
N ILE A 579 30.06 17.30 -43.91
CA ILE A 579 30.63 16.03 -43.45
C ILE A 579 31.72 15.64 -44.43
N VAL A 580 32.97 15.65 -43.99
CA VAL A 580 34.14 15.44 -44.86
C VAL A 580 34.85 14.15 -44.52
N GLU A 581 35.40 13.49 -45.54
CA GLU A 581 36.14 12.25 -45.38
C GLU A 581 37.57 12.53 -44.89
N GLY A 582 37.88 12.08 -43.65
CA GLY A 582 39.20 12.15 -43.04
C GLY A 582 39.60 13.51 -42.48
N ASP A 583 40.61 13.49 -41.63
CA ASP A 583 41.13 14.68 -40.93
C ASP A 583 41.90 15.63 -41.88
N SER A 584 42.53 15.10 -42.95
CA SER A 584 43.24 15.88 -43.94
C SER A 584 42.35 16.78 -44.76
N ALA A 585 41.26 16.22 -45.34
CA ALA A 585 40.24 16.98 -46.03
C ALA A 585 39.51 17.92 -45.09
N GLY A 586 39.26 17.48 -43.83
CA GLY A 586 38.68 18.28 -42.77
C GLY A 586 39.51 19.53 -42.48
N GLY A 587 40.81 19.43 -42.39
CA GLY A 587 41.72 20.57 -42.17
C GLY A 587 41.66 21.62 -43.29
N SER A 588 41.61 21.19 -44.54
CA SER A 588 41.45 22.09 -45.71
C SER A 588 40.06 22.75 -45.73
N ALA A 589 39.00 21.98 -45.52
CA ALA A 589 37.65 22.49 -45.45
C ALA A 589 37.45 23.50 -44.31
N ILE A 590 38.03 23.25 -43.12
CA ILE A 590 38.01 24.17 -41.98
C ILE A 590 38.68 25.53 -42.31
N ARG A 591 39.75 25.54 -43.09
CA ARG A 591 40.41 26.78 -43.53
C ARG A 591 39.60 27.53 -44.59
N ALA A 592 38.96 26.82 -45.49
CA ALA A 592 38.22 27.40 -46.62
C ALA A 592 36.79 27.86 -46.29
N ARG A 593 36.18 27.32 -45.22
CA ARG A 593 34.77 27.58 -44.90
C ARG A 593 34.45 29.03 -44.55
N ASN A 594 33.22 29.45 -44.80
CA ASN A 594 32.69 30.65 -44.18
C ASN A 594 32.24 30.35 -42.75
N LYS A 595 33.01 30.84 -41.75
CA LYS A 595 32.78 30.59 -40.32
C LYS A 595 31.43 31.10 -39.80
N SER A 596 30.82 32.06 -40.49
CA SER A 596 29.58 32.67 -40.04
C SER A 596 28.38 31.73 -40.18
N PHE A 597 28.35 30.79 -41.10
CA PHE A 597 27.23 29.87 -41.34
C PHE A 597 27.60 28.43 -41.70
N GLN A 598 28.92 28.12 -41.91
CA GLN A 598 29.38 26.81 -42.28
C GLN A 598 30.10 26.11 -41.12
N ALA A 599 29.69 24.88 -40.80
CA ALA A 599 30.35 23.99 -39.87
C ALA A 599 30.98 22.81 -40.64
N ILE A 600 32.11 22.25 -40.12
CA ILE A 600 32.77 21.10 -40.69
C ILE A 600 32.86 19.99 -39.65
N TYR A 601 32.45 18.79 -40.04
CA TYR A 601 32.61 17.56 -39.25
C TYR A 601 33.43 16.53 -40.00
N PRO A 602 34.70 16.30 -39.64
CA PRO A 602 35.55 15.27 -40.27
C PRO A 602 35.18 13.88 -39.73
N LEU A 603 35.00 12.93 -40.67
CA LEU A 603 34.78 11.50 -40.33
C LEU A 603 36.14 10.83 -40.10
N LYS A 604 36.16 9.84 -39.20
CA LYS A 604 37.33 9.01 -38.98
C LYS A 604 37.12 7.62 -39.58
N GLY A 605 37.49 7.47 -40.84
CA GLY A 605 37.30 6.22 -41.59
C GLY A 605 35.87 5.95 -42.05
N LYS A 606 35.62 4.75 -42.58
CA LYS A 606 34.28 4.35 -43.09
C LYS A 606 33.24 4.23 -41.99
N PRO A 607 32.07 4.86 -42.13
CA PRO A 607 31.00 4.73 -41.18
C PRO A 607 30.48 3.30 -41.05
N LEU A 608 29.98 2.91 -39.89
CA LEU A 608 29.31 1.64 -39.68
C LEU A 608 28.02 1.59 -40.53
N ASN A 609 27.73 0.45 -41.22
CA ASN A 609 26.44 0.23 -41.82
C ASN A 609 25.37 0.05 -40.73
N ALA A 610 24.68 1.14 -40.40
CA ALA A 610 23.66 1.09 -39.35
C ALA A 610 22.40 0.31 -39.82
N MET A 611 22.14 0.13 -41.10
CA MET A 611 20.97 -0.62 -41.59
C MET A 611 21.06 -2.09 -41.17
N GLU A 612 22.25 -2.69 -41.19
CA GLU A 612 22.49 -4.10 -40.82
C GLU A 612 22.97 -4.31 -39.42
N ALA A 613 23.57 -3.29 -38.79
CA ALA A 613 24.15 -3.39 -37.45
C ALA A 613 23.11 -3.51 -36.36
N SER A 614 23.39 -4.34 -35.34
CA SER A 614 22.59 -4.42 -34.13
C SER A 614 22.58 -3.10 -33.37
N LYS A 615 21.48 -2.83 -32.62
CA LYS A 615 21.36 -1.62 -31.79
C LYS A 615 22.53 -1.46 -30.82
N ASP A 616 23.07 -2.54 -30.27
CA ASP A 616 24.21 -2.52 -29.35
C ASP A 616 25.51 -2.08 -30.04
N LYS A 617 25.78 -2.53 -31.29
CA LYS A 617 26.93 -2.08 -32.09
C LYS A 617 26.82 -0.58 -32.42
N ILE A 618 25.60 -0.14 -32.78
CA ILE A 618 25.33 1.28 -33.09
C ILE A 618 25.59 2.16 -31.85
N GLN A 619 25.08 1.80 -30.69
CA GLN A 619 25.25 2.57 -29.45
C GLN A 619 26.68 2.70 -28.99
N ASN A 620 27.53 1.73 -29.31
CA ASN A 620 28.92 1.71 -28.94
C ASN A 620 29.84 2.27 -30.02
N ASN A 621 29.32 2.65 -31.20
CA ASN A 621 30.09 3.25 -32.28
C ASN A 621 30.21 4.76 -32.09
N ALA A 622 31.45 5.22 -31.76
CA ALA A 622 31.70 6.62 -31.45
C ALA A 622 31.46 7.56 -32.64
N GLU A 623 31.70 7.08 -33.92
CA GLU A 623 31.49 7.90 -35.11
C GLU A 623 29.99 8.17 -35.36
N ILE A 624 29.14 7.13 -35.24
CA ILE A 624 27.66 7.33 -35.38
C ILE A 624 27.15 8.24 -34.27
N VAL A 625 27.55 8.00 -33.02
CA VAL A 625 27.16 8.82 -31.87
C VAL A 625 27.62 10.27 -32.06
N GLY A 626 28.85 10.48 -32.52
CA GLY A 626 29.40 11.80 -32.81
C GLY A 626 28.70 12.50 -33.97
N LEU A 627 28.38 11.78 -35.05
CA LEU A 627 27.63 12.31 -36.19
C LEU A 627 26.22 12.77 -35.79
N LEU A 628 25.49 11.96 -35.07
CA LEU A 628 24.14 12.30 -34.57
C LEU A 628 24.19 13.51 -33.64
N ALA A 629 25.23 13.57 -32.79
CA ALA A 629 25.45 14.72 -31.92
C ALA A 629 25.76 15.99 -32.73
N ALA A 630 26.60 15.90 -33.79
CA ALA A 630 26.96 17.02 -34.66
C ALA A 630 25.73 17.60 -35.39
N ILE A 631 24.80 16.74 -35.84
CA ILE A 631 23.56 17.13 -36.50
C ILE A 631 22.57 17.80 -35.51
N GLY A 632 22.74 17.56 -34.19
CA GLY A 632 21.87 18.12 -33.14
C GLY A 632 20.85 17.12 -32.56
N VAL A 633 20.95 15.84 -32.89
CA VAL A 633 20.10 14.82 -32.28
C VAL A 633 20.37 14.75 -30.79
N GLY A 634 19.32 14.77 -29.96
CA GLY A 634 19.44 14.62 -28.49
C GLY A 634 19.64 15.88 -27.69
N ALA A 635 19.67 17.08 -28.29
CA ALA A 635 19.77 18.35 -27.54
C ALA A 635 18.43 18.75 -26.88
N GLU A 636 17.28 18.48 -27.49
CA GLU A 636 15.94 18.84 -26.99
C GLU A 636 14.82 17.84 -27.32
N SER A 637 15.07 16.72 -28.00
CA SER A 637 14.03 15.81 -28.45
C SER A 637 13.89 14.57 -27.59
N LYS A 638 12.64 14.20 -27.24
CA LYS A 638 12.29 12.95 -26.55
C LYS A 638 12.34 11.71 -27.47
N SER A 639 12.51 11.89 -28.79
CA SER A 639 12.70 10.81 -29.77
C SER A 639 13.45 11.32 -30.98
N ALA A 640 14.22 10.44 -31.65
CA ALA A 640 14.93 10.78 -32.90
C ALA A 640 13.98 11.19 -34.06
N LYS A 641 12.71 10.85 -33.98
CA LYS A 641 11.69 11.18 -35.00
C LYS A 641 11.11 12.59 -34.91
N GLY A 642 11.39 13.34 -33.85
CA GLY A 642 10.84 14.69 -33.61
C GLY A 642 11.90 15.74 -33.31
N PHE A 643 13.15 15.56 -33.75
CA PHE A 643 14.19 16.56 -33.50
C PHE A 643 14.17 17.68 -34.55
N VAL A 644 14.62 18.87 -34.12
CA VAL A 644 14.86 20.01 -35.02
C VAL A 644 16.35 20.00 -35.37
N PRO A 645 16.73 19.89 -36.66
CA PRO A 645 18.12 19.92 -37.07
C PRO A 645 18.80 21.22 -36.67
N SER A 646 20.06 21.13 -36.25
CA SER A 646 20.89 22.32 -35.95
C SER A 646 21.36 23.04 -37.22
N TYR A 647 21.13 22.46 -38.38
CA TYR A 647 21.54 22.95 -39.71
C TYR A 647 20.40 22.81 -40.72
N GLY A 648 20.24 23.80 -41.58
CA GLY A 648 19.27 23.79 -42.67
C GLY A 648 19.74 22.97 -43.86
N LYS A 649 21.06 22.70 -43.99
CA LYS A 649 21.63 21.91 -45.07
C LYS A 649 22.77 21.04 -44.54
N ILE A 650 22.78 19.75 -44.96
CA ILE A 650 23.91 18.83 -44.70
C ILE A 650 24.50 18.46 -46.04
N ILE A 651 25.83 18.63 -46.19
CA ILE A 651 26.57 18.43 -47.41
C ILE A 651 27.61 17.32 -47.15
N LEU A 652 27.47 16.21 -47.91
CA LEU A 652 28.39 15.10 -47.90
C LEU A 652 29.55 15.39 -48.86
N LEU A 653 30.77 15.47 -48.34
CA LEU A 653 31.97 15.76 -49.12
C LEU A 653 32.95 14.61 -48.98
N ALA A 654 32.87 13.65 -49.88
CA ALA A 654 33.77 12.51 -49.96
C ALA A 654 34.57 12.55 -51.29
N ASP A 655 35.68 11.81 -51.38
CA ASP A 655 36.52 11.73 -52.54
C ASP A 655 35.72 11.13 -53.74
N ALA A 656 36.14 11.53 -54.99
CA ALA A 656 35.45 11.08 -56.21
C ALA A 656 35.93 9.69 -56.66
N ASP A 657 36.05 8.76 -55.70
CA ASP A 657 36.44 7.38 -55.97
C ASP A 657 35.38 6.37 -55.46
N VAL A 658 35.67 5.08 -55.60
CA VAL A 658 34.73 4.00 -55.18
C VAL A 658 34.54 4.00 -53.66
N ASP A 659 35.58 4.35 -52.87
CA ASP A 659 35.54 4.37 -51.42
C ASP A 659 34.70 5.55 -50.91
N GLY A 660 34.87 6.73 -51.52
CA GLY A 660 34.05 7.90 -51.21
C GLY A 660 32.56 7.69 -51.58
N SER A 661 32.27 7.04 -52.70
CA SER A 661 30.90 6.65 -53.05
C SER A 661 30.30 5.69 -52.02
N HIS A 662 31.10 4.76 -51.49
CA HIS A 662 30.66 3.84 -50.43
C HIS A 662 30.43 4.60 -49.11
N VAL A 663 31.29 5.54 -48.71
CA VAL A 663 31.13 6.41 -47.52
C VAL A 663 29.82 7.17 -47.63
N ASN A 664 29.51 7.79 -48.79
CA ASN A 664 28.27 8.52 -49.01
C ASN A 664 27.04 7.61 -48.87
N THR A 665 27.08 6.40 -49.41
CA THR A 665 26.00 5.41 -49.29
C THR A 665 25.76 5.03 -47.83
N LEU A 666 26.79 4.77 -47.08
CA LEU A 666 26.70 4.47 -45.62
C LEU A 666 26.14 5.65 -44.84
N LEU A 667 26.56 6.87 -45.12
CA LEU A 667 26.06 8.09 -44.49
C LEU A 667 24.58 8.30 -44.78
N LEU A 668 24.13 8.16 -46.03
CA LEU A 668 22.74 8.25 -46.40
C LEU A 668 21.91 7.17 -45.72
N GLY A 669 22.37 5.93 -45.64
CA GLY A 669 21.72 4.86 -44.89
C GLY A 669 21.61 5.18 -43.38
N ASN A 670 22.64 5.76 -42.78
CA ASN A 670 22.62 6.17 -41.38
C ASN A 670 21.63 7.33 -41.15
N LEU A 671 21.63 8.35 -42.03
CA LEU A 671 20.68 9.46 -41.97
C LEU A 671 19.24 8.99 -42.14
N HIS A 672 19.00 8.13 -43.12
CA HIS A 672 17.66 7.52 -43.35
C HIS A 672 17.14 6.78 -42.12
N LYS A 673 18.01 6.03 -41.47
CA LYS A 673 17.64 5.24 -40.25
C LYS A 673 17.32 6.12 -39.05
N PHE A 674 18.11 7.15 -38.79
CA PHE A 674 18.03 7.95 -37.54
C PHE A 674 17.34 9.29 -37.73
N CYS A 675 17.39 9.86 -38.91
CA CYS A 675 16.92 11.21 -39.22
C CYS A 675 16.20 11.24 -40.56
N PRO A 676 15.15 10.43 -40.76
CA PRO A 676 14.47 10.33 -42.08
C PRO A 676 13.90 11.65 -42.58
N SER A 677 13.69 12.62 -41.71
CA SER A 677 13.23 13.98 -42.05
C SER A 677 14.32 14.85 -42.70
N LEU A 678 15.57 14.37 -42.79
CA LEU A 678 16.68 15.08 -43.44
C LEU A 678 16.90 14.64 -44.91
N ILE A 679 16.18 13.63 -45.35
CA ILE A 679 16.31 13.06 -46.71
C ILE A 679 15.05 13.34 -47.51
#